data_cecd34e208ff3b143b42c264d0db7e1c
#
_entry.id   cecd34e208ff3b143b42c264d0db7e1c
#
_cell.length_a   1.000
_cell.length_b   1.000
_cell.length_c   1.000
_cell.angle_alpha   90.00
_cell.angle_beta   90.00
_cell.angle_gamma   90.00
#
_symmetry.space_group_name_H-M   'P 1'
#
loop_
_entity.id
_entity.type
_entity.pdbx_description
1 polymer ?
#
loop_
_entity_poly.entity_id
_entity_poly.type
_entity_poly.pdbx_seq_one_letter_code
_entity_poly.pdbx_strand_id
1 'polypeptide(L)'
;MIRHWMTRADAPLERTFVKRFDPRHFTVDFPRGARASIVLGDAPNSLRLTAEFLKPSDLVGLIYESEDRYAHPAHKRETKRDYSHCKLRFRWQSEGLIPLDAVNGPTMTIEGRDPRGDPRTWYVRLWNYAVGRPDDAEITIDFDDLKEGFVLSDGTGHVDVGDIDRIFFSLVAPGYDPSPGAAFGEVRTATLLLTNVRTDGSGSVLDINDAVVPEHRVRMCTAYDDLYQLVPERVVELIERLGYRQVINHYVGMSHYQRLRPSGLLDMDEAVSSAAERWHRAFIEAAKERGFEVILSLSFELLDMFCPEAWKQRNWSGEPALTGYTPPSTLVSPANGDAIAYLTRVALRFCGLLAQAGLPVRFQIGEPWWWVTPDSRLCLYDPAARTALGGAPVDVGDVRGAKSAPQKALLDRAGEVLATATAKIADAVRLEHPGAQLLLLAYLCGALDPGAPELRRANLPLGWAYPAFDVLQFEDYEWVTEGRKALAAAAGEQAAARLNYAAGKRHYLAGFAGQDSKANDWRAIMAAVRSAMGDDVAEIFVWALPQIVRDAITIFDDGSEPLNAFDDVAFPIEIGAEASIAPGFSTTVVTSASGHEFRNSNWGQARLRFDAGPGVRGDRELALLLEFFRARRGSAIGFRFRDPYDSSSGSLSAEPTASDQLIGVGDGKGTEFALTKTYGTGEQRRISRPVSGSVRVSVDGRERSDGWMLGELGTILFDQPPAAGAEVRAGFLFDVPVRFASDQLEINRASFQAGEAPSVPLVEVREDR
;
A
#
# COMPACT_ATOMS: atom_id res chain seq x y z
N MET A 1 25.77 -19.92 14.05
CA MET A 1 26.57 -18.74 14.41
C MET A 1 26.15 -18.33 15.80
N ILE A 2 27.02 -18.27 16.78
CA ILE A 2 26.68 -17.82 18.12
C ILE A 2 26.52 -16.30 18.02
N ARG A 3 25.32 -15.80 18.22
CA ARG A 3 25.04 -14.36 18.24
C ARG A 3 25.27 -13.87 19.67
N HIS A 4 26.21 -12.94 19.84
CA HIS A 4 26.46 -12.29 21.12
C HIS A 4 25.96 -10.86 21.03
N TRP A 5 25.12 -10.48 21.96
CA TRP A 5 24.83 -9.08 22.20
C TRP A 5 25.07 -8.79 23.67
N MET A 6 25.81 -7.75 23.91
CA MET A 6 26.03 -7.18 25.22
C MET A 6 25.40 -5.81 25.23
N THR A 7 24.09 -5.74 25.35
CA THR A 7 23.38 -4.49 25.47
C THR A 7 23.01 -4.24 26.93
N ARG A 8 23.07 -2.98 27.34
CA ARG A 8 22.47 -2.54 28.59
C ARG A 8 20.97 -2.83 28.53
N ALA A 9 20.35 -3.09 29.71
CA ALA A 9 18.92 -3.37 29.77
C ALA A 9 18.04 -2.25 29.18
N ASP A 10 18.54 -1.03 29.19
CA ASP A 10 17.93 0.21 28.69
C ASP A 10 18.43 0.66 27.30
N ALA A 11 19.40 -0.05 26.70
CA ALA A 11 19.88 0.31 25.37
C ALA A 11 18.96 -0.25 24.28
N PRO A 12 18.73 0.50 23.17
CA PRO A 12 18.09 -0.05 21.99
C PRO A 12 18.92 -1.20 21.44
N LEU A 13 18.26 -2.25 20.96
CA LEU A 13 18.91 -3.34 20.25
C LEU A 13 19.21 -2.91 18.81
N GLU A 14 20.20 -3.55 18.21
CA GLU A 14 20.53 -3.31 16.82
C GLU A 14 19.46 -3.87 15.87
N ARG A 15 19.61 -3.59 14.57
CA ARG A 15 18.61 -3.82 13.51
C ARG A 15 18.03 -5.24 13.41
N THR A 16 18.73 -6.25 13.90
CA THR A 16 18.33 -7.67 13.77
C THR A 16 17.55 -8.21 14.96
N PHE A 17 17.37 -7.41 15.99
CA PHE A 17 16.71 -7.84 17.24
C PHE A 17 15.87 -6.71 17.82
N VAL A 18 14.81 -7.09 18.50
CA VAL A 18 13.98 -6.19 19.30
C VAL A 18 13.65 -6.85 20.63
N LYS A 19 13.49 -6.06 21.67
CA LYS A 19 12.97 -6.57 22.92
C LYS A 19 11.48 -6.81 22.81
N ARG A 20 11.00 -7.89 23.43
CA ARG A 20 9.57 -8.07 23.61
C ARG A 20 9.04 -6.90 24.44
N PHE A 21 7.90 -6.35 24.11
CA PHE A 21 7.32 -5.13 24.67
C PHE A 21 8.16 -3.85 24.42
N ASP A 22 8.96 -3.82 23.35
CA ASP A 22 9.55 -2.55 22.91
C ASP A 22 8.43 -1.51 22.66
N PRO A 23 8.53 -0.31 23.23
CA PRO A 23 7.52 0.74 23.09
C PRO A 23 7.09 1.04 21.65
N ARG A 24 7.97 0.89 20.67
CA ARG A 24 7.67 1.11 19.25
C ARG A 24 6.66 0.12 18.67
N HIS A 25 6.48 -1.04 19.29
CA HIS A 25 5.62 -2.11 18.81
C HIS A 25 4.25 -2.18 19.51
N PHE A 26 3.95 -1.23 20.38
CA PHE A 26 2.60 -1.05 20.87
C PHE A 26 1.72 -0.38 19.80
N THR A 27 0.43 -0.63 19.89
CA THR A 27 -0.61 0.01 19.08
C THR A 27 -1.72 0.51 20.00
N VAL A 28 -2.57 1.39 19.48
CA VAL A 28 -3.73 1.90 20.20
C VAL A 28 -4.99 1.66 19.40
N ASP A 29 -6.08 1.30 20.06
CA ASP A 29 -7.41 1.19 19.48
C ASP A 29 -8.44 1.93 20.32
N PHE A 30 -9.42 2.55 19.68
CA PHE A 30 -10.45 3.32 20.33
C PHE A 30 -11.71 3.48 19.47
N PRO A 31 -12.90 3.68 20.07
CA PRO A 31 -14.13 3.91 19.32
C PRO A 31 -14.07 5.25 18.56
N ARG A 32 -14.74 5.33 17.42
CA ARG A 32 -14.67 6.47 16.48
C ARG A 32 -14.94 7.85 17.12
N GLY A 33 -15.70 7.94 18.19
CA GLY A 33 -15.94 9.20 18.89
C GLY A 33 -14.74 9.68 19.71
N ALA A 34 -14.00 8.77 20.30
CA ALA A 34 -12.79 9.06 21.06
C ALA A 34 -11.62 9.45 20.16
N ARG A 35 -10.56 9.98 20.76
CA ARG A 35 -9.28 10.25 20.11
C ARG A 35 -8.17 9.72 21.02
N ALA A 36 -7.21 9.00 20.45
CA ALA A 36 -6.02 8.63 21.19
C ALA A 36 -4.81 8.54 20.26
N SER A 37 -3.64 8.72 20.84
CA SER A 37 -2.36 8.53 20.17
C SER A 37 -1.32 7.97 21.12
N ILE A 38 -0.35 7.28 20.57
CA ILE A 38 0.85 6.81 21.27
C ILE A 38 2.09 7.34 20.56
N VAL A 39 3.05 7.77 21.34
CA VAL A 39 4.37 8.23 20.89
C VAL A 39 5.44 7.71 21.86
N LEU A 40 6.69 7.68 21.46
CA LEU A 40 7.77 7.43 22.44
C LEU A 40 7.81 8.54 23.50
N GLY A 41 8.18 8.19 24.72
CA GLY A 41 8.41 9.16 25.77
C GLY A 41 9.85 9.71 25.71
N ASP A 42 10.10 10.74 26.51
CA ASP A 42 11.43 11.43 26.54
C ASP A 42 12.54 10.53 27.07
N ALA A 43 12.22 9.56 27.91
CA ALA A 43 13.17 8.59 28.45
C ALA A 43 13.31 7.36 27.54
N PRO A 44 14.47 6.71 27.49
CA PRO A 44 14.60 5.41 26.81
C PRO A 44 13.59 4.39 27.32
N ASN A 45 13.10 3.54 26.43
CA ASN A 45 12.09 2.52 26.72
C ASN A 45 10.84 3.09 27.44
N SER A 46 10.35 4.21 26.96
CA SER A 46 9.12 4.83 27.46
C SER A 46 8.12 5.06 26.35
N LEU A 47 6.84 5.05 26.72
CA LEU A 47 5.69 5.26 25.83
C LEU A 47 4.75 6.25 26.50
N ARG A 48 4.28 7.23 25.73
CA ARG A 48 3.25 8.18 26.16
C ARG A 48 1.99 7.97 25.33
N LEU A 49 0.86 7.80 26.03
CA LEU A 49 -0.45 7.80 25.41
C LEU A 49 -1.18 9.09 25.81
N THR A 50 -1.88 9.70 24.85
CA THR A 50 -2.80 10.84 25.06
C THR A 50 -4.17 10.42 24.55
N ALA A 51 -5.23 10.68 25.32
CA ALA A 51 -6.60 10.31 24.95
C ALA A 51 -7.61 11.43 25.23
N GLU A 52 -8.66 11.49 24.41
CA GLU A 52 -9.84 12.33 24.56
C GLU A 52 -11.08 11.42 24.51
N PHE A 53 -11.92 11.48 25.55
CA PHE A 53 -13.13 10.68 25.70
C PHE A 53 -14.37 11.59 25.56
N LEU A 54 -15.30 11.21 24.68
CA LEU A 54 -16.56 11.92 24.48
C LEU A 54 -17.70 11.31 25.27
N LYS A 55 -17.72 10.02 25.47
CA LYS A 55 -18.80 9.24 26.08
C LYS A 55 -18.30 8.44 27.29
N PRO A 56 -19.18 8.23 28.28
CA PRO A 56 -18.85 7.30 29.37
C PRO A 56 -18.47 5.90 28.90
N SER A 57 -18.99 5.44 27.78
CA SER A 57 -18.70 4.11 27.21
C SER A 57 -17.40 4.05 26.41
N ASP A 58 -16.68 5.15 26.23
CA ASP A 58 -15.44 5.15 25.48
C ASP A 58 -14.33 4.42 26.27
N LEU A 59 -13.68 3.48 25.59
CA LEU A 59 -12.55 2.71 26.09
C LEU A 59 -11.40 2.82 25.08
N VAL A 60 -10.23 3.16 25.55
CA VAL A 60 -8.99 3.15 24.77
C VAL A 60 -8.17 1.93 25.17
N GLY A 61 -7.78 1.11 24.21
CA GLY A 61 -6.92 -0.05 24.39
C GLY A 61 -5.49 0.25 23.99
N LEU A 62 -4.52 0.10 24.90
CA LEU A 62 -3.10 0.07 24.55
C LEU A 62 -2.71 -1.40 24.34
N ILE A 63 -2.27 -1.76 23.13
CA ILE A 63 -2.20 -3.14 22.67
C ILE A 63 -0.76 -3.53 22.33
N TYR A 64 -0.38 -4.76 22.72
CA TYR A 64 0.82 -5.44 22.23
C TYR A 64 0.41 -6.78 21.63
N GLU A 65 0.67 -6.99 20.35
CA GLU A 65 0.36 -8.23 19.66
C GLU A 65 1.58 -9.15 19.57
N SER A 66 1.38 -10.45 19.69
CA SER A 66 2.47 -11.44 19.51
C SER A 66 2.94 -11.50 18.06
N GLU A 67 2.02 -11.33 17.11
CA GLU A 67 2.33 -11.17 15.69
C GLU A 67 2.36 -9.70 15.31
N ASP A 68 3.40 -9.31 14.58
CA ASP A 68 3.50 -7.97 14.03
C ASP A 68 2.81 -7.89 12.67
N ARG A 69 1.57 -7.41 12.65
CA ARG A 69 0.75 -7.27 11.44
C ARG A 69 1.02 -6.00 10.65
N TYR A 70 1.73 -5.04 11.25
CA TYR A 70 1.96 -3.72 10.68
C TYR A 70 3.37 -3.56 10.10
N ALA A 71 4.19 -4.61 10.11
CA ALA A 71 5.51 -4.60 9.53
C ALA A 71 5.52 -5.26 8.16
N HIS A 72 6.30 -4.69 7.25
CA HIS A 72 6.61 -5.33 5.98
C HIS A 72 7.35 -6.66 6.23
N PRO A 73 7.08 -7.75 5.48
CA PRO A 73 7.73 -9.05 5.69
C PRO A 73 9.26 -9.00 5.71
N ALA A 74 9.89 -8.09 4.95
CA ALA A 74 11.34 -7.89 4.93
C ALA A 74 11.91 -7.42 6.29
N HIS A 75 11.06 -6.86 7.17
CA HIS A 75 11.44 -6.25 8.45
C HIS A 75 10.54 -6.68 9.60
N LYS A 76 9.77 -7.74 9.39
CA LYS A 76 8.84 -8.28 10.39
C LYS A 76 9.63 -8.94 11.52
N ARG A 77 9.22 -8.67 12.77
CA ARG A 77 9.77 -9.37 13.92
C ARG A 77 9.20 -10.78 14.02
N GLU A 78 9.95 -11.66 14.68
CA GLU A 78 9.54 -13.01 15.03
C GLU A 78 8.17 -13.01 15.72
N THR A 79 7.28 -13.91 15.32
CA THR A 79 6.03 -14.19 15.99
C THR A 79 6.31 -15.21 17.10
N LYS A 80 6.20 -14.79 18.35
CA LYS A 80 6.41 -15.66 19.49
C LYS A 80 5.25 -15.53 20.46
N ARG A 81 4.42 -16.58 20.55
CA ARG A 81 3.18 -16.61 21.31
C ARG A 81 3.35 -17.16 22.73
N ASP A 82 4.44 -17.88 22.98
CA ASP A 82 4.79 -18.39 24.29
C ASP A 82 5.46 -17.31 25.13
N TYR A 83 4.84 -17.01 26.28
CA TYR A 83 5.31 -16.04 27.27
C TYR A 83 5.82 -16.73 28.55
N SER A 84 5.92 -18.07 28.58
CA SER A 84 6.47 -18.81 29.69
C SER A 84 7.87 -18.29 30.06
N HIS A 85 8.12 -18.14 31.35
CA HIS A 85 9.39 -17.64 31.89
C HIS A 85 9.77 -16.22 31.46
N CYS A 86 8.79 -15.43 31.05
CA CYS A 86 8.94 -14.02 30.67
C CYS A 86 8.47 -13.12 31.83
N LYS A 87 9.17 -12.03 32.06
CA LYS A 87 8.78 -11.01 33.05
C LYS A 87 8.79 -9.65 32.38
N LEU A 88 7.67 -8.91 32.54
CA LEU A 88 7.52 -7.54 32.09
C LEU A 88 7.50 -6.60 33.32
N ARG A 89 8.30 -5.53 33.28
CA ARG A 89 8.32 -4.48 34.30
C ARG A 89 8.22 -3.11 33.63
N PHE A 90 7.46 -2.22 34.27
CA PHE A 90 7.35 -0.83 33.88
C PHE A 90 6.80 0.03 35.00
N ARG A 91 7.07 1.32 34.97
CA ARG A 91 6.39 2.29 35.81
C ARG A 91 5.18 2.86 35.07
N TRP A 92 4.04 2.84 35.71
CA TRP A 92 2.78 3.41 35.29
C TRP A 92 2.59 4.77 35.94
N GLN A 93 2.35 5.81 35.12
CA GLN A 93 1.98 7.14 35.58
C GLN A 93 0.79 7.62 34.74
N SER A 94 -0.33 7.94 35.40
CA SER A 94 -1.56 8.31 34.69
C SER A 94 -2.22 9.56 35.31
N GLU A 95 -2.83 10.33 34.42
CA GLU A 95 -3.65 11.49 34.77
C GLU A 95 -4.94 11.44 33.93
N GLY A 96 -6.10 11.76 34.55
CA GLY A 96 -7.40 11.76 33.88
C GLY A 96 -7.99 10.38 33.57
N LEU A 97 -7.31 9.30 33.93
CA LEU A 97 -7.81 7.92 33.87
C LEU A 97 -8.42 7.49 35.22
N ILE A 98 -9.28 6.46 35.19
CA ILE A 98 -9.66 5.77 36.42
C ILE A 98 -8.39 5.18 37.06
N PRO A 99 -8.17 5.37 38.39
CA PRO A 99 -6.96 4.89 39.06
C PRO A 99 -6.90 3.37 39.11
N LEU A 100 -5.68 2.82 39.20
CA LEU A 100 -5.40 1.39 39.18
C LEU A 100 -6.18 0.57 40.23
N ASP A 101 -6.42 1.14 41.42
CA ASP A 101 -7.12 0.49 42.54
C ASP A 101 -8.65 0.52 42.45
N ALA A 102 -9.21 1.30 41.54
CA ALA A 102 -10.66 1.42 41.35
C ALA A 102 -11.30 0.10 40.91
N VAL A 103 -12.61 -0.04 41.13
CA VAL A 103 -13.38 -1.22 40.74
C VAL A 103 -13.29 -1.54 39.25
N ASN A 104 -13.37 -0.53 38.40
CA ASN A 104 -13.19 -0.64 36.95
C ASN A 104 -11.82 -0.06 36.54
N GLY A 105 -10.81 -0.20 37.38
CA GLY A 105 -9.45 0.26 37.09
C GLY A 105 -8.83 -0.46 35.90
N PRO A 106 -7.70 0.03 35.42
CA PRO A 106 -7.02 -0.54 34.26
C PRO A 106 -6.81 -2.04 34.38
N THR A 107 -7.25 -2.77 33.37
CA THR A 107 -7.21 -4.22 33.30
C THR A 107 -6.30 -4.62 32.15
N MET A 108 -5.44 -5.61 32.40
CA MET A 108 -4.69 -6.28 31.33
C MET A 108 -5.53 -7.44 30.82
N THR A 109 -6.05 -7.32 29.61
CA THR A 109 -6.78 -8.38 28.94
C THR A 109 -5.80 -9.16 28.07
N ILE A 110 -5.83 -10.49 28.18
CA ILE A 110 -4.97 -11.41 27.44
C ILE A 110 -5.89 -12.27 26.59
N GLU A 111 -5.66 -12.29 25.30
CA GLU A 111 -6.35 -13.16 24.36
C GLU A 111 -5.37 -14.19 23.79
N GLY A 112 -5.80 -15.45 23.74
CA GLY A 112 -4.96 -16.56 23.31
C GLY A 112 -5.74 -17.86 23.25
N ARG A 113 -5.05 -18.97 23.51
CA ARG A 113 -5.64 -20.31 23.54
C ARG A 113 -5.25 -21.03 24.82
N ASP A 114 -6.17 -21.81 25.30
CA ASP A 114 -5.90 -22.74 26.41
C ASP A 114 -5.04 -23.93 25.95
N PRO A 115 -4.57 -24.81 26.84
CA PRO A 115 -3.77 -25.98 26.47
C PRO A 115 -4.47 -27.00 25.56
N ARG A 116 -5.79 -26.85 25.32
CA ARG A 116 -6.54 -27.67 24.36
C ARG A 116 -6.59 -27.03 22.98
N GLY A 117 -6.11 -25.78 22.86
CA GLY A 117 -6.17 -24.98 21.64
C GLY A 117 -7.47 -24.17 21.46
N ASP A 118 -8.35 -24.17 22.48
CA ASP A 118 -9.60 -23.40 22.43
C ASP A 118 -9.33 -21.91 22.69
N PRO A 119 -9.93 -20.98 21.90
CA PRO A 119 -9.79 -19.55 22.13
C PRO A 119 -10.29 -19.15 23.52
N ARG A 120 -9.50 -18.34 24.22
CA ARG A 120 -9.84 -17.86 25.54
C ARG A 120 -9.38 -16.43 25.78
N THR A 121 -10.11 -15.71 26.62
CA THR A 121 -9.78 -14.37 27.10
C THR A 121 -9.66 -14.41 28.62
N TRP A 122 -8.54 -13.90 29.15
CA TRP A 122 -8.29 -13.74 30.58
C TRP A 122 -8.23 -12.26 30.92
N TYR A 123 -8.77 -11.91 32.09
CA TYR A 123 -8.80 -10.54 32.59
C TYR A 123 -7.95 -10.44 33.84
N VAL A 124 -6.86 -9.70 33.79
CA VAL A 124 -5.90 -9.56 34.88
C VAL A 124 -5.96 -8.15 35.43
N ARG A 125 -6.25 -8.02 36.71
CA ARG A 125 -6.28 -6.73 37.37
C ARG A 125 -4.87 -6.22 37.64
N LEU A 126 -4.47 -5.13 36.98
CA LEU A 126 -3.10 -4.60 37.07
C LEU A 126 -2.70 -4.19 38.47
N TRP A 127 -3.64 -3.69 39.28
CA TRP A 127 -3.38 -3.30 40.66
C TRP A 127 -2.82 -4.43 41.54
N ASN A 128 -3.13 -5.68 41.27
CA ASN A 128 -2.61 -6.83 41.98
C ASN A 128 -1.10 -7.04 41.79
N TYR A 129 -0.52 -6.40 40.77
CA TYR A 129 0.90 -6.48 40.40
C TYR A 129 1.62 -5.14 40.53
N ALA A 130 0.96 -4.15 41.18
CA ALA A 130 1.45 -2.79 41.35
C ALA A 130 2.00 -2.54 42.73
N VAL A 131 3.08 -1.78 42.81
CA VAL A 131 3.66 -1.27 44.06
C VAL A 131 3.82 0.24 43.93
N GLY A 132 3.06 1.00 44.72
CA GLY A 132 3.08 2.45 44.70
C GLY A 132 1.72 3.07 44.91
N ARG A 133 1.44 4.20 44.31
CA ARG A 133 0.15 4.89 44.35
C ARG A 133 -0.71 4.46 43.16
N PRO A 134 -2.04 4.59 43.26
CA PRO A 134 -2.94 4.18 42.19
C PRO A 134 -2.75 4.92 40.84
N ASP A 135 -2.12 6.08 40.87
CA ASP A 135 -1.79 6.92 39.73
C ASP A 135 -0.30 6.90 39.34
N ASP A 136 0.57 6.31 40.20
CA ASP A 136 2.02 6.24 40.02
C ASP A 136 2.59 5.00 40.71
N ALA A 137 2.77 3.91 40.01
CA ALA A 137 3.18 2.62 40.53
C ALA A 137 4.19 1.88 39.63
N GLU A 138 5.08 1.13 40.22
CA GLU A 138 5.88 0.12 39.56
C GLU A 138 5.05 -1.16 39.39
N ILE A 139 4.93 -1.64 38.16
CA ILE A 139 4.19 -2.87 37.83
C ILE A 139 5.18 -3.95 37.42
N THR A 140 5.02 -5.13 38.02
CA THR A 140 5.82 -6.31 37.66
C THR A 140 4.89 -7.47 37.34
N ILE A 141 4.91 -7.88 36.09
CA ILE A 141 4.16 -9.02 35.56
C ILE A 141 5.13 -10.18 35.39
N ASP A 142 4.96 -11.20 36.20
CA ASP A 142 5.58 -12.51 36.01
C ASP A 142 4.58 -13.42 35.30
N PHE A 143 4.84 -13.76 34.05
CA PHE A 143 3.88 -14.53 33.25
C PHE A 143 3.67 -15.95 33.80
N ASP A 144 4.63 -16.52 34.54
CA ASP A 144 4.47 -17.83 35.16
C ASP A 144 3.55 -17.80 36.40
N ASP A 145 3.30 -16.62 37.00
CA ASP A 145 2.46 -16.45 38.19
C ASP A 145 1.29 -15.49 37.97
N LEU A 146 0.73 -15.50 36.75
CA LEU A 146 -0.42 -14.69 36.41
C LEU A 146 -1.73 -15.35 36.84
N LYS A 147 -2.57 -14.55 37.50
CA LYS A 147 -3.91 -14.95 37.92
C LYS A 147 -4.97 -14.05 37.28
N GLU A 148 -6.00 -14.67 36.73
CA GLU A 148 -7.17 -13.96 36.23
C GLU A 148 -8.12 -13.58 37.37
N GLY A 149 -8.90 -12.53 37.20
CA GLY A 149 -10.00 -12.10 38.07
C GLY A 149 -9.96 -10.63 38.42
N PHE A 150 -11.14 -10.11 38.74
CA PHE A 150 -11.35 -8.72 39.16
C PHE A 150 -11.29 -8.50 40.67
N VAL A 151 -11.11 -9.56 41.45
CA VAL A 151 -11.13 -9.51 42.92
C VAL A 151 -9.81 -9.01 43.49
N LEU A 152 -9.90 -8.21 44.54
CA LEU A 152 -8.85 -7.32 45.04
C LEU A 152 -7.59 -7.98 45.59
N SER A 153 -7.55 -9.24 45.90
CA SER A 153 -6.37 -9.85 46.50
C SER A 153 -5.95 -11.19 45.94
N ASP A 154 -6.87 -11.92 45.34
CA ASP A 154 -6.62 -13.26 44.82
C ASP A 154 -7.35 -13.46 43.50
N GLY A 155 -6.67 -13.31 42.41
CA GLY A 155 -7.11 -13.90 41.15
C GLY A 155 -7.32 -15.40 41.39
N THR A 156 -8.44 -15.95 40.91
CA THR A 156 -8.84 -17.32 41.24
C THR A 156 -8.50 -18.34 40.15
N GLY A 157 -8.13 -17.89 38.97
CA GLY A 157 -7.79 -18.73 37.83
C GLY A 157 -6.35 -18.52 37.37
N HIS A 158 -5.73 -19.57 36.87
CA HIS A 158 -4.42 -19.49 36.22
C HIS A 158 -4.60 -18.98 34.79
N VAL A 159 -3.68 -18.15 34.31
CA VAL A 159 -3.61 -17.70 32.93
C VAL A 159 -2.68 -18.62 32.14
N ASP A 160 -3.18 -19.23 31.09
CA ASP A 160 -2.34 -20.02 30.18
C ASP A 160 -1.54 -19.10 29.28
N VAL A 161 -0.22 -19.09 29.49
CA VAL A 161 0.69 -18.13 28.83
C VAL A 161 1.45 -18.72 27.64
N GLY A 162 1.17 -19.98 27.30
CA GLY A 162 1.89 -20.70 26.23
C GLY A 162 1.48 -20.32 24.81
N ASP A 163 0.28 -19.76 24.61
CA ASP A 163 -0.21 -19.35 23.27
C ASP A 163 -1.07 -18.08 23.36
N ILE A 164 -0.43 -16.93 23.45
CA ILE A 164 -1.05 -15.61 23.54
C ILE A 164 -1.01 -14.93 22.16
N ASP A 165 -2.17 -14.47 21.69
CA ASP A 165 -2.32 -13.69 20.47
C ASP A 165 -2.00 -12.21 20.71
N ARG A 166 -2.61 -11.63 21.76
CA ARG A 166 -2.42 -10.21 22.11
C ARG A 166 -2.69 -9.93 23.58
N ILE A 167 -2.11 -8.85 24.04
CA ILE A 167 -2.31 -8.29 25.37
C ILE A 167 -2.74 -6.83 25.19
N PHE A 168 -3.80 -6.40 25.89
CA PHE A 168 -4.15 -5.00 25.88
C PHE A 168 -4.51 -4.48 27.28
N PHE A 169 -4.19 -3.21 27.51
CA PHE A 169 -4.50 -2.47 28.72
C PHE A 169 -5.70 -1.58 28.45
N SER A 170 -6.77 -1.80 29.22
CA SER A 170 -8.02 -1.02 29.08
C SER A 170 -7.89 0.30 29.83
N LEU A 171 -8.10 1.41 29.14
CA LEU A 171 -8.00 2.76 29.65
C LEU A 171 -9.35 3.47 29.51
N VAL A 172 -9.88 3.96 30.61
CA VAL A 172 -11.19 4.62 30.63
C VAL A 172 -11.15 5.89 31.51
N ALA A 173 -11.99 6.87 31.18
CA ALA A 173 -12.11 8.09 31.98
C ALA A 173 -12.93 7.85 33.26
N PRO A 174 -12.76 8.67 34.31
CA PRO A 174 -13.64 8.67 35.48
C PRO A 174 -15.12 8.81 35.07
N GLY A 175 -16.00 8.02 35.66
CA GLY A 175 -17.41 7.95 35.26
C GLY A 175 -17.67 7.04 34.07
N TYR A 176 -16.76 6.12 33.78
CA TYR A 176 -16.95 5.06 32.78
C TYR A 176 -18.21 4.24 33.08
N ASP A 177 -19.03 4.08 32.07
CA ASP A 177 -20.21 3.20 32.04
C ASP A 177 -20.28 2.53 30.66
N PRO A 178 -20.17 1.19 30.56
CA PRO A 178 -20.22 0.50 29.30
C PRO A 178 -21.59 0.57 28.60
N SER A 179 -22.62 1.01 29.30
CA SER A 179 -23.95 1.15 28.74
C SER A 179 -24.02 2.28 27.73
N PRO A 180 -24.76 2.11 26.61
CA PRO A 180 -24.99 3.22 25.69
C PRO A 180 -25.65 4.40 26.41
N GLY A 181 -25.03 5.58 26.35
CA GLY A 181 -25.50 6.75 27.07
C GLY A 181 -25.20 8.07 26.33
N ALA A 182 -25.64 9.17 26.95
CA ALA A 182 -25.32 10.51 26.48
C ALA A 182 -23.81 10.78 26.61
N ALA A 183 -23.31 11.69 25.77
CA ALA A 183 -21.94 12.15 25.88
C ALA A 183 -21.68 12.83 27.23
N PHE A 184 -20.41 12.94 27.63
CA PHE A 184 -19.99 13.79 28.73
C PHE A 184 -20.40 15.26 28.45
N GLY A 185 -20.55 16.06 29.51
CA GLY A 185 -20.81 17.49 29.35
C GLY A 185 -19.66 18.25 28.69
N GLU A 186 -18.46 17.72 28.79
CA GLU A 186 -17.21 18.21 28.18
C GLU A 186 -16.32 17.04 27.78
N VAL A 187 -15.42 17.28 26.84
CA VAL A 187 -14.41 16.28 26.43
C VAL A 187 -13.46 16.02 27.58
N ARG A 188 -13.30 14.76 27.98
CA ARG A 188 -12.37 14.38 29.03
C ARG A 188 -11.03 13.97 28.44
N THR A 189 -9.97 14.58 28.93
CA THR A 189 -8.60 14.29 28.47
C THR A 189 -7.88 13.42 29.49
N ALA A 190 -7.02 12.53 29.01
CA ALA A 190 -6.17 11.70 29.85
C ALA A 190 -4.80 11.48 29.22
N THR A 191 -3.84 11.22 30.10
CA THR A 191 -2.49 10.80 29.70
C THR A 191 -2.07 9.57 30.48
N LEU A 192 -1.31 8.69 29.81
CA LEU A 192 -0.59 7.59 30.40
C LEU A 192 0.87 7.67 29.97
N LEU A 193 1.79 7.57 30.92
CA LEU A 193 3.21 7.45 30.66
C LEU A 193 3.70 6.11 31.23
N LEU A 194 4.17 5.23 30.35
CA LEU A 194 4.92 4.05 30.74
C LEU A 194 6.41 4.35 30.63
N THR A 195 7.16 4.16 31.69
CA THR A 195 8.62 4.34 31.70
C THR A 195 9.32 3.08 32.17
N ASN A 196 10.63 2.98 31.88
CA ASN A 196 11.42 1.82 32.25
C ASN A 196 10.83 0.48 31.77
N VAL A 197 10.22 0.45 30.60
CA VAL A 197 9.67 -0.79 30.04
C VAL A 197 10.83 -1.78 29.83
N ARG A 198 10.79 -2.89 30.56
CA ARG A 198 11.86 -3.91 30.55
C ARG A 198 11.24 -5.29 30.49
N THR A 199 11.90 -6.16 29.74
CA THR A 199 11.52 -7.56 29.61
C THR A 199 12.73 -8.44 29.88
N ASP A 200 12.55 -9.39 30.79
CA ASP A 200 13.56 -10.37 31.17
C ASP A 200 13.05 -11.79 30.94
N GLY A 201 13.96 -12.76 30.88
CA GLY A 201 13.63 -14.18 30.82
C GLY A 201 13.52 -14.73 29.38
N SER A 202 12.86 -15.87 29.26
CA SER A 202 12.71 -16.58 28.00
C SER A 202 11.90 -15.75 27.01
N GLY A 203 12.36 -15.68 25.76
CA GLY A 203 11.66 -14.93 24.70
C GLY A 203 11.59 -13.42 24.92
N SER A 204 12.45 -12.86 25.77
CA SER A 204 12.55 -11.40 26.00
C SER A 204 13.19 -10.65 24.83
N VAL A 205 13.81 -11.35 23.92
CA VAL A 205 14.42 -10.82 22.68
C VAL A 205 13.85 -11.58 21.49
N LEU A 206 13.41 -10.85 20.48
CA LEU A 206 12.81 -11.36 19.27
C LEU A 206 13.70 -11.02 18.07
N ASP A 207 13.87 -11.96 17.16
CA ASP A 207 14.54 -11.70 15.88
C ASP A 207 13.70 -10.78 15.01
N ILE A 208 14.36 -9.93 14.23
CA ILE A 208 13.74 -9.13 13.16
C ILE A 208 14.36 -9.54 11.83
N ASN A 209 13.54 -9.70 10.80
CA ASN A 209 14.05 -9.83 9.44
C ASN A 209 14.86 -8.58 9.07
N ASP A 210 16.06 -8.78 8.58
CA ASP A 210 17.07 -7.74 8.35
C ASP A 210 17.42 -7.55 6.88
N ALA A 211 16.45 -7.77 6.00
CA ALA A 211 16.64 -7.55 4.58
C ALA A 211 17.08 -6.10 4.31
N VAL A 212 18.13 -5.94 3.53
CA VAL A 212 18.60 -4.63 3.09
C VAL A 212 17.91 -4.27 1.79
N VAL A 213 17.06 -3.23 1.85
CA VAL A 213 16.43 -2.66 0.67
C VAL A 213 17.26 -1.44 0.24
N PRO A 214 17.83 -1.42 -0.98
CA PRO A 214 18.59 -0.28 -1.47
C PRO A 214 17.74 0.99 -1.54
N GLU A 215 18.39 2.14 -1.46
CA GLU A 215 17.74 3.43 -1.70
C GLU A 215 17.23 3.53 -3.14
N HIS A 216 16.08 4.17 -3.33
CA HIS A 216 15.48 4.38 -4.64
C HIS A 216 14.85 5.78 -4.75
N ARG A 217 14.53 6.20 -5.98
CA ARG A 217 14.02 7.56 -6.25
C ARG A 217 12.54 7.77 -5.95
N VAL A 218 11.79 6.70 -5.69
CA VAL A 218 10.36 6.80 -5.35
C VAL A 218 10.20 7.32 -3.93
N ARG A 219 9.21 8.17 -3.69
CA ARG A 219 8.85 8.73 -2.40
C ARG A 219 7.63 8.01 -1.83
N MET A 220 7.47 8.09 -0.52
CA MET A 220 6.36 7.44 0.19
C MET A 220 5.22 8.41 0.45
N CYS A 221 3.99 7.95 0.15
CA CYS A 221 2.78 8.54 0.74
C CYS A 221 2.34 7.79 1.98
N THR A 222 1.79 8.53 2.94
CA THR A 222 1.19 8.00 4.17
C THR A 222 -0.09 8.75 4.46
N ALA A 223 -1.01 8.14 5.23
CA ALA A 223 -2.20 8.80 5.73
C ALA A 223 -2.35 8.55 7.24
N TYR A 224 -2.68 9.60 8.00
CA TYR A 224 -2.90 9.48 9.45
C TYR A 224 -4.04 8.52 9.78
N ASP A 225 -5.12 8.57 9.03
CA ASP A 225 -6.28 7.70 9.24
C ASP A 225 -5.96 6.19 9.14
N ASP A 226 -4.88 5.85 8.43
CA ASP A 226 -4.41 4.46 8.28
C ASP A 226 -3.32 4.07 9.30
N LEU A 227 -2.70 5.06 9.97
CA LEU A 227 -1.49 4.87 10.77
C LEU A 227 -1.61 5.41 12.20
N TYR A 228 -2.72 6.04 12.57
CA TYR A 228 -2.93 6.67 13.88
C TYR A 228 -2.70 5.71 15.06
N GLN A 229 -2.91 4.42 14.82
CA GLN A 229 -2.73 3.36 15.81
C GLN A 229 -1.26 3.02 16.09
N LEU A 230 -0.33 3.45 15.25
CA LEU A 230 1.10 3.12 15.34
C LEU A 230 1.89 4.24 16.02
N VAL A 231 3.01 3.86 16.61
CA VAL A 231 4.02 4.81 17.07
C VAL A 231 4.69 5.46 15.84
N PRO A 232 4.69 6.80 15.72
CA PRO A 232 5.16 7.49 14.53
C PRO A 232 6.64 7.24 14.20
N GLU A 233 7.49 7.11 15.20
CA GLU A 233 8.92 6.81 15.02
C GLU A 233 9.13 5.46 14.30
N ARG A 234 8.29 4.48 14.59
CA ARG A 234 8.30 3.19 13.91
C ARG A 234 7.84 3.32 12.45
N VAL A 235 6.85 4.17 12.18
CA VAL A 235 6.37 4.40 10.81
C VAL A 235 7.49 4.96 9.96
N VAL A 236 8.21 5.98 10.44
CA VAL A 236 9.31 6.60 9.71
C VAL A 236 10.51 5.64 9.56
N GLU A 237 10.83 4.87 10.60
CA GLU A 237 11.86 3.83 10.54
C GLU A 237 11.55 2.79 9.45
N LEU A 238 10.31 2.35 9.34
CA LEU A 238 9.89 1.40 8.31
C LEU A 238 10.03 1.98 6.89
N ILE A 239 9.64 3.24 6.70
CA ILE A 239 9.81 3.95 5.43
C ILE A 239 11.31 3.99 5.03
N GLU A 240 12.18 4.36 5.96
CA GLU A 240 13.63 4.39 5.75
C GLU A 240 14.18 3.01 5.40
N ARG A 241 13.78 1.96 6.13
CA ARG A 241 14.24 0.57 5.93
C ARG A 241 13.78 -0.03 4.61
N LEU A 242 12.66 0.45 4.06
CA LEU A 242 12.16 0.08 2.74
C LEU A 242 12.83 0.86 1.59
N GLY A 243 13.88 1.65 1.86
CA GLY A 243 14.68 2.33 0.85
C GLY A 243 14.17 3.72 0.43
N TYR A 244 13.06 4.19 0.98
CA TYR A 244 12.54 5.54 0.69
C TYR A 244 13.39 6.61 1.35
N ARG A 245 13.58 7.76 0.67
CA ARG A 245 14.43 8.87 1.15
C ARG A 245 13.80 10.22 0.78
N GLN A 246 14.37 11.27 1.34
CA GLN A 246 14.17 12.70 1.06
C GLN A 246 12.84 13.26 1.54
N VAL A 247 11.68 12.88 0.97
CA VAL A 247 10.40 13.49 1.32
C VAL A 247 9.29 12.45 1.49
N ILE A 248 8.46 12.67 2.49
CA ILE A 248 7.23 11.91 2.75
C ILE A 248 6.05 12.83 2.47
N ASN A 249 5.08 12.40 1.65
CA ASN A 249 3.80 13.08 1.50
C ASN A 249 2.80 12.45 2.48
N HIS A 250 2.49 13.18 3.56
CA HIS A 250 1.62 12.71 4.64
C HIS A 250 0.27 13.39 4.61
N TYR A 251 -0.76 12.60 4.33
CA TYR A 251 -2.16 13.05 4.41
C TYR A 251 -2.63 13.04 5.87
N VAL A 252 -3.09 14.18 6.35
CA VAL A 252 -3.59 14.31 7.73
C VAL A 252 -4.91 13.56 7.93
N GLY A 253 -5.50 13.06 6.84
CA GLY A 253 -6.71 12.24 6.85
C GLY A 253 -8.00 13.04 6.84
N MET A 254 -9.13 12.34 7.02
CA MET A 254 -10.48 12.89 6.96
C MET A 254 -11.26 12.72 8.27
N SER A 255 -10.69 12.07 9.29
CA SER A 255 -11.46 11.72 10.49
C SER A 255 -10.70 11.81 11.81
N HIS A 256 -9.55 11.16 11.96
CA HIS A 256 -8.91 10.93 13.27
C HIS A 256 -8.15 12.15 13.82
N TYR A 257 -7.78 13.12 12.96
CA TYR A 257 -7.13 14.35 13.43
C TYR A 257 -8.09 15.34 14.11
N GLN A 258 -9.38 15.24 13.81
CA GLN A 258 -10.38 16.21 14.19
C GLN A 258 -10.66 16.20 15.69
N ARG A 259 -10.71 17.38 16.31
CA ARG A 259 -11.33 17.51 17.62
C ARG A 259 -12.85 17.55 17.48
N LEU A 260 -13.53 16.82 18.34
CA LEU A 260 -14.98 16.76 18.37
C LEU A 260 -15.51 17.43 19.63
N ARG A 261 -16.67 18.08 19.51
CA ARG A 261 -17.48 18.53 20.64
C ARG A 261 -18.28 17.37 21.24
N PRO A 262 -18.80 17.51 22.47
CA PRO A 262 -19.68 16.49 23.05
C PRO A 262 -20.90 16.13 22.18
N SER A 263 -21.33 17.04 21.28
CA SER A 263 -22.36 16.78 20.29
C SER A 263 -21.97 15.73 19.21
N GLY A 264 -20.69 15.35 19.13
CA GLY A 264 -20.14 14.50 18.09
C GLY A 264 -19.80 15.20 16.78
N LEU A 265 -20.01 16.52 16.70
CA LEU A 265 -19.63 17.36 15.55
C LEU A 265 -18.26 18.00 15.76
N LEU A 266 -17.67 18.48 14.66
CA LEU A 266 -16.38 19.16 14.64
C LEU A 266 -16.33 20.35 15.61
N ASP A 267 -15.23 20.51 16.31
CA ASP A 267 -14.93 21.71 17.06
C ASP A 267 -14.34 22.78 16.13
N MET A 268 -15.05 23.91 16.04
CA MET A 268 -14.64 25.01 15.14
C MET A 268 -13.46 25.81 15.69
N ASP A 269 -13.27 25.83 17.00
CA ASP A 269 -12.26 26.66 17.66
C ASP A 269 -10.94 25.89 17.80
N GLU A 270 -11.02 24.66 18.29
CA GLU A 270 -9.89 23.74 18.40
C GLU A 270 -10.02 22.61 17.36
N ALA A 271 -9.68 22.92 16.11
CA ALA A 271 -9.95 22.07 14.96
C ALA A 271 -9.21 20.70 14.98
N VAL A 272 -8.06 20.63 15.69
CA VAL A 272 -7.21 19.44 15.77
C VAL A 272 -7.19 18.90 17.21
N SER A 273 -7.37 17.59 17.38
CA SER A 273 -7.29 16.95 18.70
C SER A 273 -5.88 16.97 19.26
N SER A 274 -5.75 17.02 20.59
CA SER A 274 -4.45 17.00 21.25
C SER A 274 -3.68 15.70 20.99
N ALA A 275 -4.40 14.60 20.83
CA ALA A 275 -3.85 13.31 20.47
C ALA A 275 -3.21 13.33 19.08
N ALA A 276 -3.94 13.81 18.07
CA ALA A 276 -3.43 13.91 16.70
C ALA A 276 -2.26 14.90 16.59
N GLU A 277 -2.34 16.03 17.28
CA GLU A 277 -1.25 17.01 17.28
C GLU A 277 0.05 16.40 17.83
N ARG A 278 -0.05 15.66 18.94
CA ARG A 278 1.12 15.00 19.55
C ARG A 278 1.72 13.96 18.62
N TRP A 279 0.87 13.18 17.97
CA TRP A 279 1.32 12.17 17.01
C TRP A 279 2.06 12.82 15.83
N HIS A 280 1.48 13.84 15.21
CA HIS A 280 2.10 14.52 14.07
C HIS A 280 3.39 15.25 14.45
N ARG A 281 3.47 15.83 15.66
CA ARG A 281 4.73 16.40 16.16
C ARG A 281 5.82 15.35 16.22
N ALA A 282 5.56 14.19 16.83
CA ALA A 282 6.54 13.11 16.93
C ALA A 282 6.87 12.53 15.54
N PHE A 283 5.90 12.43 14.62
CA PHE A 283 6.13 12.00 13.25
C PHE A 283 7.07 12.94 12.49
N ILE A 284 6.85 14.25 12.61
CA ILE A 284 7.67 15.28 11.97
C ILE A 284 9.09 15.29 12.56
N GLU A 285 9.23 15.17 13.88
CA GLU A 285 10.52 15.08 14.56
C GLU A 285 11.28 13.82 14.13
N ALA A 286 10.65 12.67 14.14
CA ALA A 286 11.24 11.41 13.68
C ALA A 286 11.66 11.45 12.20
N ALA A 287 10.84 12.09 11.35
CA ALA A 287 11.17 12.30 9.94
C ALA A 287 12.40 13.19 9.79
N LYS A 288 12.47 14.31 10.51
CA LYS A 288 13.60 15.22 10.52
C LYS A 288 14.89 14.52 10.98
N GLU A 289 14.83 13.75 12.06
CA GLU A 289 16.00 13.02 12.60
C GLU A 289 16.58 12.03 11.59
N ARG A 290 15.75 11.48 10.69
CA ARG A 290 16.16 10.58 9.61
C ARG A 290 16.41 11.26 8.27
N GLY A 291 16.45 12.61 8.25
CA GLY A 291 16.75 13.39 7.05
C GLY A 291 15.61 13.47 6.04
N PHE A 292 14.36 13.21 6.46
CA PHE A 292 13.17 13.42 5.62
C PHE A 292 12.63 14.85 5.79
N GLU A 293 12.15 15.39 4.69
CA GLU A 293 11.19 16.49 4.68
C GLU A 293 9.76 15.94 4.61
N VAL A 294 8.78 16.72 5.01
CA VAL A 294 7.38 16.28 5.05
C VAL A 294 6.52 17.28 4.29
N ILE A 295 5.72 16.78 3.35
CA ILE A 295 4.57 17.49 2.78
C ILE A 295 3.36 17.08 3.58
N LEU A 296 2.67 18.03 4.23
CA LEU A 296 1.40 17.77 4.89
C LEU A 296 0.26 18.07 3.92
N SER A 297 -0.57 17.07 3.65
CA SER A 297 -1.71 17.16 2.73
C SER A 297 -3.04 17.18 3.47
N LEU A 298 -3.89 18.16 3.18
CA LEU A 298 -5.22 18.30 3.77
C LEU A 298 -6.30 18.13 2.70
N SER A 299 -7.19 17.17 2.91
CA SER A 299 -8.31 16.86 2.03
C SER A 299 -9.52 17.79 2.25
N PHE A 300 -10.30 17.99 1.19
CA PHE A 300 -11.67 18.54 1.26
C PHE A 300 -12.70 17.47 1.66
N GLU A 301 -12.26 16.26 1.91
CA GLU A 301 -13.07 15.14 2.35
C GLU A 301 -13.07 15.03 3.87
N LEU A 302 -14.26 14.90 4.47
CA LEU A 302 -14.45 14.71 5.90
C LEU A 302 -15.35 13.50 6.14
N LEU A 303 -15.14 12.80 7.24
CA LEU A 303 -16.05 11.71 7.62
C LEU A 303 -17.47 12.24 7.78
N ASP A 304 -18.42 11.66 7.06
CA ASP A 304 -19.80 12.19 6.92
C ASP A 304 -20.49 12.44 8.26
N MET A 305 -20.36 11.51 9.20
CA MET A 305 -21.02 11.62 10.53
C MET A 305 -20.51 12.76 11.40
N PHE A 306 -19.32 13.31 11.13
CA PHE A 306 -18.74 14.45 11.87
C PHE A 306 -18.94 15.78 11.14
N CYS A 307 -19.19 15.74 9.83
CA CYS A 307 -19.33 16.89 8.98
C CYS A 307 -20.69 17.58 9.19
N PRO A 308 -20.72 18.91 9.49
CA PRO A 308 -21.98 19.64 9.54
C PRO A 308 -22.77 19.55 8.24
N GLU A 309 -24.08 19.31 8.32
CA GLU A 309 -24.95 19.13 7.15
C GLU A 309 -24.90 20.31 6.16
N ALA A 310 -24.72 21.53 6.65
CA ALA A 310 -24.64 22.74 5.83
C ALA A 310 -23.34 22.83 5.00
N TRP A 311 -22.33 22.00 5.31
CA TRP A 311 -21.03 22.01 4.62
C TRP A 311 -20.96 21.03 3.47
N LYS A 312 -21.84 20.01 3.45
CA LYS A 312 -21.81 18.94 2.49
C LYS A 312 -22.20 19.43 1.09
N GLN A 313 -21.41 19.08 0.10
CA GLN A 313 -21.83 19.22 -1.30
C GLN A 313 -23.09 18.41 -1.54
N ARG A 314 -23.96 18.88 -2.45
CA ARG A 314 -25.21 18.18 -2.82
C ARG A 314 -25.42 18.19 -4.33
N ASN A 315 -25.96 17.08 -4.85
CA ASN A 315 -26.40 17.01 -6.23
C ASN A 315 -27.72 17.78 -6.47
N TRP A 316 -28.21 17.78 -7.70
CA TRP A 316 -29.43 18.51 -8.07
C TRP A 316 -30.67 18.04 -7.27
N SER A 317 -30.76 16.74 -6.95
CA SER A 317 -31.84 16.16 -6.16
C SER A 317 -31.73 16.44 -4.65
N GLY A 318 -30.64 17.08 -4.20
CA GLY A 318 -30.38 17.39 -2.80
C GLY A 318 -29.67 16.29 -2.02
N GLU A 319 -29.24 15.22 -2.67
CA GLU A 319 -28.47 14.12 -2.05
C GLU A 319 -27.04 14.57 -1.78
N PRO A 320 -26.45 14.21 -0.62
CA PRO A 320 -25.08 14.61 -0.26
C PRO A 320 -24.03 13.86 -1.12
N ALA A 321 -22.89 14.49 -1.28
CA ALA A 321 -21.72 13.93 -1.95
C ALA A 321 -21.03 12.89 -1.04
N LEU A 322 -21.48 11.65 -1.10
CA LEU A 322 -20.92 10.55 -0.29
C LEU A 322 -20.00 9.68 -1.12
N THR A 323 -18.89 9.27 -0.51
CA THR A 323 -17.97 8.25 -1.06
C THR A 323 -18.54 6.85 -0.88
N GLY A 324 -17.97 5.86 -1.60
CA GLY A 324 -18.40 4.47 -1.52
C GLY A 324 -17.88 3.69 -0.30
N TYR A 325 -17.16 4.33 0.63
CA TYR A 325 -16.61 3.67 1.81
C TYR A 325 -17.66 3.45 2.92
N THR A 326 -17.35 2.58 3.88
CA THR A 326 -18.19 2.33 5.05
C THR A 326 -17.38 2.50 6.33
N PRO A 327 -17.71 3.49 7.19
CA PRO A 327 -18.71 4.54 6.98
C PRO A 327 -18.27 5.52 5.89
N PRO A 328 -19.23 6.21 5.24
CA PRO A 328 -18.89 7.12 4.15
C PRO A 328 -18.22 8.39 4.67
N SER A 329 -17.41 9.00 3.81
CA SER A 329 -17.00 10.38 3.90
C SER A 329 -17.83 11.25 2.95
N THR A 330 -17.74 12.56 3.11
CA THR A 330 -18.41 13.56 2.28
C THR A 330 -17.44 14.66 1.87
N LEU A 331 -17.65 15.22 0.68
CA LEU A 331 -16.90 16.39 0.22
C LEU A 331 -17.55 17.68 0.74
N VAL A 332 -16.73 18.57 1.32
CA VAL A 332 -17.23 19.88 1.75
C VAL A 332 -17.38 20.82 0.56
N SER A 333 -18.42 21.65 0.61
CA SER A 333 -18.68 22.63 -0.43
C SER A 333 -17.61 23.74 -0.45
N PRO A 334 -16.90 23.94 -1.57
CA PRO A 334 -15.94 25.03 -1.71
C PRO A 334 -16.58 26.43 -1.56
N ALA A 335 -17.90 26.52 -1.73
CA ALA A 335 -18.66 27.74 -1.55
C ALA A 335 -19.00 28.04 -0.09
N ASN A 336 -18.87 27.07 0.82
CA ASN A 336 -19.22 27.24 2.23
C ASN A 336 -18.08 27.92 3.00
N GLY A 337 -18.33 29.16 3.44
CA GLY A 337 -17.33 30.00 4.13
C GLY A 337 -16.83 29.39 5.44
N ASP A 338 -17.71 28.76 6.23
CA ASP A 338 -17.34 28.14 7.51
C ASP A 338 -16.51 26.93 7.32
N ALA A 339 -16.84 26.09 6.32
CA ALA A 339 -16.04 24.92 5.96
C ALA A 339 -14.62 25.31 5.53
N ILE A 340 -14.49 26.32 4.67
CA ILE A 340 -13.17 26.82 4.24
C ILE A 340 -12.40 27.46 5.41
N ALA A 341 -13.09 28.19 6.31
CA ALA A 341 -12.46 28.74 7.51
C ALA A 341 -11.94 27.63 8.47
N TYR A 342 -12.69 26.53 8.61
CA TYR A 342 -12.24 25.35 9.37
C TYR A 342 -11.00 24.71 8.73
N LEU A 343 -11.04 24.39 7.43
CA LEU A 343 -9.89 23.82 6.70
C LEU A 343 -8.66 24.75 6.77
N THR A 344 -8.87 26.07 6.72
CA THR A 344 -7.77 27.04 6.89
C THR A 344 -7.12 26.94 8.27
N ARG A 345 -7.92 26.83 9.36
CA ARG A 345 -7.36 26.64 10.71
C ARG A 345 -6.57 25.33 10.83
N VAL A 346 -7.10 24.25 10.30
CA VAL A 346 -6.42 22.96 10.26
C VAL A 346 -5.09 23.11 9.52
N ALA A 347 -5.09 23.72 8.33
CA ALA A 347 -3.88 23.97 7.54
C ALA A 347 -2.82 24.76 8.33
N LEU A 348 -3.20 25.87 8.93
CA LEU A 348 -2.29 26.71 9.73
C LEU A 348 -1.73 25.94 10.94
N ARG A 349 -2.57 25.15 11.61
CA ARG A 349 -2.12 24.33 12.74
C ARG A 349 -1.04 23.33 12.34
N PHE A 350 -1.25 22.61 11.24
CA PHE A 350 -0.26 21.64 10.73
C PHE A 350 0.99 22.28 10.15
N CYS A 351 0.86 23.39 9.42
CA CYS A 351 2.01 24.17 8.97
C CYS A 351 2.86 24.68 10.14
N GLY A 352 2.20 25.09 11.23
CA GLY A 352 2.85 25.48 12.48
C GLY A 352 3.69 24.36 13.11
N LEU A 353 3.29 23.09 13.00
CA LEU A 353 4.07 21.95 13.49
C LEU A 353 5.38 21.78 12.71
N LEU A 354 5.33 21.90 11.37
CA LEU A 354 6.53 21.86 10.53
C LEU A 354 7.50 23.00 10.89
N ALA A 355 6.98 24.22 11.01
CA ALA A 355 7.79 25.38 11.37
C ALA A 355 8.42 25.25 12.76
N GLN A 356 7.68 24.77 13.77
CA GLN A 356 8.18 24.52 15.12
C GLN A 356 9.29 23.47 15.15
N ALA A 357 9.19 22.43 14.32
CA ALA A 357 10.22 21.43 14.16
C ALA A 357 11.43 21.95 13.37
N GLY A 358 11.33 23.13 12.74
CA GLY A 358 12.39 23.71 11.90
C GLY A 358 12.57 23.00 10.57
N LEU A 359 11.51 22.36 10.05
CA LEU A 359 11.44 21.86 8.68
C LEU A 359 10.86 22.93 7.75
N PRO A 360 11.19 22.89 6.44
CA PRO A 360 10.50 23.72 5.46
C PRO A 360 8.99 23.46 5.51
N VAL A 361 8.19 24.53 5.50
CA VAL A 361 6.72 24.40 5.43
C VAL A 361 6.35 24.03 4.01
N ARG A 362 5.96 22.74 3.82
CA ARG A 362 5.42 22.21 2.57
C ARG A 362 4.00 21.75 2.83
N PHE A 363 3.05 22.39 2.19
CA PHE A 363 1.63 22.13 2.42
C PHE A 363 0.91 21.86 1.09
N GLN A 364 0.14 20.78 1.05
CA GLN A 364 -0.67 20.39 -0.08
C GLN A 364 -2.15 20.53 0.22
N ILE A 365 -2.88 21.13 -0.71
CA ILE A 365 -4.34 21.02 -0.76
C ILE A 365 -4.66 19.74 -1.54
N GLY A 366 -5.19 18.74 -0.82
CA GLY A 366 -5.62 17.46 -1.36
C GLY A 366 -7.11 17.45 -1.66
N GLU A 367 -7.47 16.74 -2.73
CA GLU A 367 -8.86 16.39 -3.09
C GLU A 367 -9.83 17.58 -3.20
N PRO A 368 -9.41 18.73 -3.73
CA PRO A 368 -10.26 19.88 -3.88
C PRO A 368 -11.07 19.81 -5.17
N TRP A 369 -12.19 19.10 -5.17
CA TRP A 369 -13.05 18.98 -6.36
C TRP A 369 -14.53 18.96 -6.02
N TRP A 370 -15.32 19.24 -7.03
CA TRP A 370 -16.74 18.99 -7.00
C TRP A 370 -17.00 17.51 -7.25
N TRP A 371 -17.67 16.87 -6.32
CA TRP A 371 -17.95 15.44 -6.39
C TRP A 371 -18.88 15.07 -7.54
N VAL A 372 -18.60 13.98 -8.19
CA VAL A 372 -19.48 13.35 -9.18
C VAL A 372 -20.01 12.05 -8.58
N THR A 373 -21.32 11.95 -8.46
CA THR A 373 -21.96 10.75 -7.94
C THR A 373 -21.83 9.56 -8.91
N PRO A 374 -21.99 8.31 -8.45
CA PRO A 374 -21.92 7.12 -9.32
C PRO A 374 -22.90 7.15 -10.50
N ASP A 375 -24.02 7.86 -10.40
CA ASP A 375 -24.99 8.09 -11.48
C ASP A 375 -24.63 9.32 -12.36
N SER A 376 -23.38 9.76 -12.31
CA SER A 376 -22.83 10.85 -13.16
C SER A 376 -23.46 12.22 -12.93
N ARG A 377 -23.84 12.55 -11.69
CA ARG A 377 -24.38 13.85 -11.28
C ARG A 377 -23.35 14.66 -10.52
N LEU A 378 -23.18 15.92 -10.89
CA LEU A 378 -22.25 16.84 -10.24
C LEU A 378 -22.88 17.46 -8.99
N CYS A 379 -22.15 17.50 -7.86
CA CYS A 379 -22.63 17.97 -6.57
C CYS A 379 -22.29 19.45 -6.32
N LEU A 380 -22.94 20.37 -7.01
CA LEU A 380 -22.76 21.83 -6.89
C LEU A 380 -24.06 22.58 -6.56
N TYR A 381 -24.98 21.94 -5.84
CA TYR A 381 -26.33 22.47 -5.58
C TYR A 381 -26.69 22.56 -4.09
N ASP A 382 -25.71 22.50 -3.18
CA ASP A 382 -25.92 22.87 -1.78
C ASP A 382 -26.26 24.35 -1.67
N PRO A 383 -26.84 24.82 -0.54
CA PRO A 383 -27.32 26.22 -0.40
C PRO A 383 -26.22 27.26 -0.63
N ALA A 384 -24.99 27.00 -0.16
CA ALA A 384 -23.86 27.93 -0.32
C ALA A 384 -23.43 28.00 -1.79
N ALA A 385 -23.30 26.84 -2.44
CA ALA A 385 -22.97 26.74 -3.87
C ALA A 385 -24.06 27.42 -4.75
N ARG A 386 -25.36 27.15 -4.49
CA ARG A 386 -26.43 27.82 -5.22
C ARG A 386 -26.33 29.35 -5.14
N THR A 387 -26.02 29.87 -3.95
CA THR A 387 -25.84 31.31 -3.75
C THR A 387 -24.65 31.85 -4.54
N ALA A 388 -23.49 31.21 -4.43
CA ALA A 388 -22.26 31.59 -5.12
C ALA A 388 -22.39 31.49 -6.64
N LEU A 389 -23.21 30.57 -7.13
CA LEU A 389 -23.44 30.30 -8.55
C LEU A 389 -24.62 31.17 -9.13
N GLY A 390 -25.09 32.16 -8.42
CA GLY A 390 -26.08 33.15 -8.90
C GLY A 390 -27.53 32.92 -8.46
N GLY A 391 -27.75 32.13 -7.41
CA GLY A 391 -29.05 31.92 -6.73
C GLY A 391 -29.94 30.85 -7.36
N ALA A 392 -29.96 30.74 -8.69
CA ALA A 392 -30.76 29.76 -9.42
C ALA A 392 -29.91 29.06 -10.54
N PRO A 393 -28.90 28.28 -10.17
CA PRO A 393 -28.09 27.59 -11.17
C PRO A 393 -28.93 26.59 -12.00
N VAL A 394 -28.61 26.47 -13.29
CA VAL A 394 -29.25 25.47 -14.15
C VAL A 394 -28.79 24.05 -13.78
N ASP A 395 -29.62 23.05 -14.03
CA ASP A 395 -29.19 21.64 -13.87
C ASP A 395 -28.16 21.28 -14.95
N VAL A 396 -26.98 20.82 -14.55
CA VAL A 396 -25.96 20.30 -15.47
C VAL A 396 -26.41 18.95 -16.05
N GLY A 397 -27.25 18.23 -15.34
CA GLY A 397 -27.67 16.88 -15.72
C GLY A 397 -26.54 15.86 -15.57
N ASP A 398 -26.58 14.79 -16.38
CA ASP A 398 -25.48 13.82 -16.50
C ASP A 398 -24.22 14.56 -16.97
N VAL A 399 -23.08 14.40 -16.29
CA VAL A 399 -21.82 15.08 -16.67
C VAL A 399 -21.28 14.62 -18.03
N ARG A 400 -21.73 13.48 -18.49
CA ARG A 400 -21.37 12.93 -19.81
C ARG A 400 -22.15 13.63 -20.93
N GLY A 401 -21.59 13.64 -22.12
CA GLY A 401 -22.23 14.21 -23.28
C GLY A 401 -22.16 15.75 -23.40
N ALA A 402 -22.82 16.29 -24.43
CA ALA A 402 -22.76 17.69 -24.78
C ALA A 402 -23.47 18.61 -23.77
N LYS A 403 -22.88 19.76 -23.48
CA LYS A 403 -23.44 20.77 -22.58
C LYS A 403 -23.88 22.03 -23.36
N SER A 404 -25.00 22.58 -22.96
CA SER A 404 -25.48 23.88 -23.46
C SER A 404 -24.56 25.04 -22.98
N ALA A 405 -24.64 26.18 -23.64
CA ALA A 405 -23.87 27.35 -23.25
C ALA A 405 -24.13 27.80 -21.78
N PRO A 406 -25.38 27.81 -21.26
CA PRO A 406 -25.63 28.11 -19.84
C PRO A 406 -25.00 27.09 -18.89
N GLN A 407 -24.99 25.77 -19.22
CA GLN A 407 -24.35 24.73 -18.41
C GLN A 407 -22.83 24.90 -18.40
N LYS A 408 -22.21 25.21 -19.54
CA LYS A 408 -20.76 25.49 -19.61
C LYS A 408 -20.39 26.72 -18.77
N ALA A 409 -21.14 27.79 -18.88
CA ALA A 409 -20.94 29.00 -18.07
C ALA A 409 -21.12 28.72 -16.55
N LEU A 410 -22.02 27.81 -16.18
CA LEU A 410 -22.15 27.35 -14.80
C LEU A 410 -20.92 26.58 -14.31
N LEU A 411 -20.42 25.65 -15.15
CA LEU A 411 -19.20 24.89 -14.83
C LEU A 411 -17.97 25.80 -14.73
N ASP A 412 -17.84 26.85 -15.56
CA ASP A 412 -16.77 27.83 -15.44
C ASP A 412 -16.84 28.57 -14.08
N ARG A 413 -18.04 29.04 -13.68
CA ARG A 413 -18.24 29.67 -12.38
C ARG A 413 -17.98 28.71 -11.22
N ALA A 414 -18.37 27.45 -11.33
CA ALA A 414 -18.04 26.43 -10.33
C ALA A 414 -16.52 26.26 -10.17
N GLY A 415 -15.78 26.29 -11.26
CA GLY A 415 -14.31 26.28 -11.23
C GLY A 415 -13.74 27.54 -10.56
N GLU A 416 -14.29 28.73 -10.80
CA GLU A 416 -13.88 29.98 -10.15
C GLU A 416 -14.12 29.92 -8.63
N VAL A 417 -15.26 29.36 -8.17
CA VAL A 417 -15.56 29.15 -6.76
C VAL A 417 -14.54 28.21 -6.13
N LEU A 418 -14.23 27.09 -6.79
CA LEU A 418 -13.24 26.13 -6.31
C LEU A 418 -11.84 26.74 -6.23
N ALA A 419 -11.40 27.46 -7.26
CA ALA A 419 -10.12 28.16 -7.27
C ALA A 419 -10.03 29.22 -6.16
N THR A 420 -11.12 29.96 -5.92
CA THR A 420 -11.19 30.96 -4.84
C THR A 420 -11.09 30.30 -3.46
N ALA A 421 -11.73 29.16 -3.25
CA ALA A 421 -11.69 28.43 -1.98
C ALA A 421 -10.26 27.93 -1.68
N THR A 422 -9.60 27.32 -2.66
CA THR A 422 -8.22 26.85 -2.51
C THR A 422 -7.23 28.00 -2.34
N ALA A 423 -7.43 29.12 -3.06
CA ALA A 423 -6.61 30.33 -2.90
C ALA A 423 -6.70 30.92 -1.49
N LYS A 424 -7.89 30.96 -0.86
CA LYS A 424 -8.05 31.45 0.52
C LYS A 424 -7.20 30.67 1.53
N ILE A 425 -7.16 29.35 1.40
CA ILE A 425 -6.33 28.51 2.28
C ILE A 425 -4.84 28.76 1.98
N ALA A 426 -4.48 28.79 0.71
CA ALA A 426 -3.10 29.02 0.26
C ALA A 426 -2.57 30.39 0.72
N ASP A 427 -3.36 31.44 0.57
CA ASP A 427 -2.99 32.82 0.96
C ASP A 427 -2.83 32.95 2.48
N ALA A 428 -3.68 32.27 3.26
CA ALA A 428 -3.56 32.24 4.71
C ALA A 428 -2.24 31.56 5.14
N VAL A 429 -1.88 30.43 4.51
CA VAL A 429 -0.61 29.75 4.78
C VAL A 429 0.58 30.63 4.38
N ARG A 430 0.54 31.31 3.21
CA ARG A 430 1.60 32.22 2.77
C ARG A 430 1.76 33.41 3.69
N LEU A 431 0.65 33.93 4.22
CA LEU A 431 0.68 35.07 5.14
C LEU A 431 1.37 34.73 6.45
N GLU A 432 1.11 33.55 7.02
CA GLU A 432 1.74 33.10 8.29
C GLU A 432 3.14 32.51 8.08
N HIS A 433 3.36 31.86 6.92
CA HIS A 433 4.62 31.23 6.54
C HIS A 433 5.08 31.70 5.16
N PRO A 434 5.71 32.90 5.03
CA PRO A 434 6.05 33.49 3.72
C PRO A 434 7.00 32.65 2.85
N GLY A 435 7.72 31.69 3.46
CA GLY A 435 8.58 30.74 2.75
C GLY A 435 7.92 29.40 2.43
N ALA A 436 6.63 29.26 2.65
CA ALA A 436 5.95 28.00 2.42
C ALA A 436 5.89 27.61 0.94
N GLN A 437 6.17 26.35 0.65
CA GLN A 437 5.91 25.73 -0.65
C GLN A 437 4.51 25.14 -0.65
N LEU A 438 3.68 25.61 -1.57
CA LEU A 438 2.29 25.19 -1.70
C LEU A 438 2.09 24.26 -2.87
N LEU A 439 1.47 23.12 -2.60
CA LEU A 439 1.17 22.09 -3.58
C LEU A 439 -0.35 21.96 -3.75
N LEU A 440 -0.77 21.50 -4.92
CA LEU A 440 -2.15 21.18 -5.23
C LEU A 440 -2.24 19.79 -5.83
N LEU A 441 -3.15 18.95 -5.36
CA LEU A 441 -3.47 17.66 -5.98
C LEU A 441 -4.54 17.84 -7.06
N ALA A 442 -4.30 17.29 -8.25
CA ALA A 442 -5.25 17.22 -9.35
C ALA A 442 -5.57 15.74 -9.68
N TYR A 443 -6.80 15.33 -9.46
CA TYR A 443 -7.31 14.01 -9.82
C TYR A 443 -7.77 14.01 -11.28
N LEU A 444 -6.95 13.42 -12.14
CA LEU A 444 -7.14 13.53 -13.59
C LEU A 444 -8.36 12.73 -14.08
N CYS A 445 -8.65 11.58 -13.48
CA CYS A 445 -9.83 10.78 -13.84
C CYS A 445 -11.14 11.54 -13.63
N GLY A 446 -11.21 12.35 -12.55
CA GLY A 446 -12.38 13.19 -12.24
C GLY A 446 -12.43 14.53 -12.97
N ALA A 447 -11.36 14.93 -13.70
CA ALA A 447 -11.29 16.23 -14.36
C ALA A 447 -11.20 16.13 -15.89
N LEU A 448 -10.54 15.10 -16.42
CA LEU A 448 -10.19 14.95 -17.84
C LEU A 448 -10.76 13.68 -18.47
N ASP A 449 -11.80 13.08 -17.90
CA ASP A 449 -12.50 11.94 -18.51
C ASP A 449 -13.01 12.33 -19.90
N PRO A 450 -12.58 11.61 -20.99
CA PRO A 450 -13.08 11.86 -22.33
C PRO A 450 -14.60 11.73 -22.46
N GLY A 451 -15.24 10.92 -21.60
CA GLY A 451 -16.70 10.78 -21.52
C GLY A 451 -17.40 12.02 -20.95
N ALA A 452 -16.67 12.88 -20.20
CA ALA A 452 -17.20 14.07 -19.55
C ALA A 452 -16.32 15.32 -19.84
N PRO A 453 -16.10 15.71 -21.11
CA PRO A 453 -15.05 16.65 -21.52
C PRO A 453 -15.21 18.08 -20.94
N GLU A 454 -16.39 18.45 -20.51
CA GLU A 454 -16.65 19.78 -19.91
C GLU A 454 -16.40 19.81 -18.38
N LEU A 455 -16.19 18.66 -17.73
CA LEU A 455 -15.96 18.59 -16.30
C LEU A 455 -14.67 19.29 -15.85
N ARG A 456 -13.68 19.36 -16.75
CA ARG A 456 -12.44 20.14 -16.55
C ARG A 456 -12.68 21.63 -16.23
N ARG A 457 -13.83 22.18 -16.61
CA ARG A 457 -14.17 23.57 -16.28
C ARG A 457 -14.38 23.77 -14.80
N ALA A 458 -15.02 22.79 -14.15
CA ALA A 458 -15.30 22.81 -12.71
C ALA A 458 -14.14 22.28 -11.88
N ASN A 459 -13.51 21.15 -12.30
CA ASN A 459 -12.54 20.38 -11.50
C ASN A 459 -11.07 20.58 -11.89
N LEU A 460 -10.79 21.39 -12.92
CA LEU A 460 -9.43 21.80 -13.27
C LEU A 460 -9.43 23.29 -13.71
N PRO A 461 -9.83 24.23 -12.81
CA PRO A 461 -10.04 25.61 -13.14
C PRO A 461 -8.75 26.33 -13.52
N LEU A 462 -8.84 27.32 -14.41
CA LEU A 462 -7.69 28.14 -14.81
C LEU A 462 -7.10 28.99 -13.68
N GLY A 463 -7.85 29.23 -12.60
CA GLY A 463 -7.33 29.88 -11.39
C GLY A 463 -6.27 29.08 -10.64
N TRP A 464 -6.05 27.82 -11.00
CA TRP A 464 -4.95 26.98 -10.50
C TRP A 464 -3.68 27.06 -11.33
N ALA A 465 -3.69 27.81 -12.47
CA ALA A 465 -2.52 27.93 -13.32
C ALA A 465 -1.32 28.53 -12.56
N TYR A 466 -0.11 28.03 -12.91
CA TYR A 466 1.14 28.54 -12.33
C TYR A 466 1.21 30.09 -12.50
N PRO A 467 1.57 30.86 -11.46
CA PRO A 467 2.17 30.45 -10.18
C PRO A 467 1.17 30.40 -8.98
N ALA A 468 -0.12 30.06 -9.21
CA ALA A 468 -1.09 29.97 -8.09
C ALA A 468 -0.60 29.01 -6.98
N PHE A 469 -0.01 27.89 -7.37
CA PHE A 469 0.69 26.95 -6.52
C PHE A 469 2.12 26.75 -7.03
N ASP A 470 3.04 26.32 -6.15
CA ASP A 470 4.44 26.08 -6.51
C ASP A 470 4.65 24.75 -7.24
N VAL A 471 3.81 23.76 -6.93
CA VAL A 471 3.87 22.40 -7.49
C VAL A 471 2.45 21.89 -7.73
N LEU A 472 2.27 21.20 -8.86
CA LEU A 472 1.05 20.46 -9.19
C LEU A 472 1.33 18.96 -9.12
N GLN A 473 0.61 18.22 -8.26
CA GLN A 473 0.68 16.77 -8.18
C GLN A 473 -0.47 16.16 -8.97
N PHE A 474 -0.16 15.15 -9.80
CA PHE A 474 -1.13 14.42 -10.59
C PHE A 474 -1.43 13.06 -10.00
N GLU A 475 -2.70 12.66 -10.07
CA GLU A 475 -3.22 11.37 -9.67
C GLU A 475 -4.15 10.82 -10.74
N ASP A 476 -3.93 9.56 -11.17
CA ASP A 476 -4.64 8.94 -12.30
C ASP A 476 -4.86 7.43 -12.11
N TYR A 477 -4.84 6.94 -10.88
CA TYR A 477 -4.75 5.52 -10.52
C TYR A 477 -5.83 4.64 -11.14
N GLU A 478 -7.07 5.11 -11.35
CA GLU A 478 -8.13 4.31 -11.98
C GLU A 478 -7.74 3.91 -13.40
N TRP A 479 -7.26 4.87 -14.21
CA TRP A 479 -6.85 4.57 -15.58
C TRP A 479 -5.62 3.66 -15.64
N VAL A 480 -4.72 3.79 -14.68
CA VAL A 480 -3.52 2.95 -14.58
C VAL A 480 -3.92 1.51 -14.30
N THR A 481 -4.77 1.26 -13.30
CA THR A 481 -5.21 -0.08 -12.90
C THR A 481 -6.18 -0.71 -13.92
N GLU A 482 -6.93 0.11 -14.66
CA GLU A 482 -7.74 -0.32 -15.81
C GLU A 482 -6.94 -0.58 -17.08
N GLY A 483 -5.61 -0.37 -17.08
CA GLY A 483 -4.76 -0.56 -18.25
C GLY A 483 -4.81 0.56 -19.29
N ARG A 484 -5.45 1.70 -18.99
CA ARG A 484 -5.65 2.86 -19.90
C ARG A 484 -4.45 3.83 -19.91
N LYS A 485 -3.23 3.29 -19.97
CA LYS A 485 -1.96 4.03 -19.85
C LYS A 485 -1.81 5.22 -20.81
N ALA A 486 -2.21 5.06 -22.06
CA ALA A 486 -2.13 6.14 -23.06
C ALA A 486 -3.03 7.33 -22.68
N LEU A 487 -4.19 7.06 -22.08
CA LEU A 487 -5.09 8.10 -21.59
C LEU A 487 -4.48 8.82 -20.39
N ALA A 488 -3.94 8.09 -19.42
CA ALA A 488 -3.28 8.65 -18.23
C ALA A 488 -2.13 9.60 -18.63
N ALA A 489 -1.23 9.17 -19.51
CA ALA A 489 -0.14 9.99 -20.02
C ALA A 489 -0.64 11.25 -20.76
N ALA A 490 -1.61 11.11 -21.67
CA ALA A 490 -2.18 12.25 -22.40
C ALA A 490 -2.87 13.26 -21.47
N ALA A 491 -3.54 12.79 -20.41
CA ALA A 491 -4.20 13.64 -19.44
C ALA A 491 -3.21 14.44 -18.58
N GLY A 492 -2.10 13.84 -18.16
CA GLY A 492 -1.03 14.54 -17.45
C GLY A 492 -0.47 15.72 -18.25
N GLU A 493 -0.18 15.49 -19.54
CA GLU A 493 0.27 16.57 -20.45
C GLU A 493 -0.80 17.63 -20.70
N GLN A 494 -2.07 17.23 -20.85
CA GLN A 494 -3.18 18.17 -21.01
C GLN A 494 -3.37 19.06 -19.75
N ALA A 495 -3.28 18.48 -18.56
CA ALA A 495 -3.38 19.23 -17.31
C ALA A 495 -2.21 20.22 -17.17
N ALA A 496 -0.99 19.75 -17.43
CA ALA A 496 0.21 20.57 -17.40
C ALA A 496 0.16 21.73 -18.39
N ALA A 497 -0.24 21.48 -19.63
CA ALA A 497 -0.41 22.52 -20.64
C ALA A 497 -1.51 23.51 -20.27
N ARG A 498 -2.68 23.02 -19.76
CA ARG A 498 -3.80 23.86 -19.36
C ARG A 498 -3.44 24.81 -18.22
N LEU A 499 -2.66 24.34 -17.25
CA LEU A 499 -2.30 25.06 -16.03
C LEU A 499 -0.88 25.65 -16.06
N ASN A 500 -0.16 25.49 -17.16
CA ASN A 500 1.19 26.05 -17.38
C ASN A 500 2.23 25.62 -16.33
N TYR A 501 2.26 24.34 -15.93
CA TYR A 501 3.29 23.79 -15.05
C TYR A 501 4.39 23.10 -15.86
N ALA A 502 5.62 23.58 -15.75
CA ALA A 502 6.79 22.92 -16.32
C ALA A 502 7.07 21.57 -15.63
N ALA A 503 7.78 20.65 -16.26
CA ALA A 503 8.08 19.31 -15.74
C ALA A 503 8.67 19.33 -14.31
N GLY A 504 9.68 20.16 -14.05
CA GLY A 504 10.26 20.32 -12.71
C GLY A 504 9.37 20.98 -11.65
N LYS A 505 8.11 21.28 -11.97
CA LYS A 505 7.06 21.78 -11.07
C LYS A 505 5.90 20.81 -10.95
N ARG A 506 6.09 19.56 -11.35
CA ARG A 506 5.08 18.52 -11.30
C ARG A 506 5.55 17.41 -10.37
N HIS A 507 4.64 16.87 -9.60
CA HIS A 507 4.77 15.62 -8.88
C HIS A 507 3.81 14.59 -9.47
N TYR A 508 4.15 13.33 -9.41
CA TYR A 508 3.28 12.23 -9.79
C TYR A 508 2.98 11.35 -8.59
N LEU A 509 1.70 11.09 -8.32
CA LEU A 509 1.24 10.17 -7.30
C LEU A 509 0.72 8.91 -7.98
N ALA A 510 1.49 7.84 -7.88
CA ALA A 510 1.15 6.53 -8.39
C ALA A 510 0.41 5.69 -7.35
N GLY A 511 -0.47 4.85 -7.82
CA GLY A 511 -1.09 3.83 -6.97
C GLY A 511 -2.50 4.19 -6.59
N PHE A 512 -3.07 3.40 -5.93
CA PHE A 512 -4.14 3.05 -5.04
C PHE A 512 -4.46 1.58 -5.28
N ALA A 513 -3.78 0.70 -4.53
CA ALA A 513 -4.05 -0.73 -4.54
C ALA A 513 -5.19 -1.01 -3.55
N GLY A 514 -6.41 -1.25 -4.02
CA GLY A 514 -7.57 -1.58 -3.20
C GLY A 514 -7.38 -2.84 -2.35
N GLN A 515 -8.34 -3.17 -1.49
CA GLN A 515 -8.26 -4.38 -0.64
C GLN A 515 -8.21 -5.68 -1.45
N ASP A 516 -8.85 -5.68 -2.62
CA ASP A 516 -8.87 -6.81 -3.56
C ASP A 516 -7.78 -6.70 -4.64
N SER A 517 -6.73 -5.89 -4.40
CA SER A 517 -5.67 -5.66 -5.37
C SER A 517 -4.99 -6.96 -5.77
N LYS A 518 -4.70 -7.06 -7.05
CA LYS A 518 -4.02 -8.20 -7.65
C LYS A 518 -2.57 -7.82 -7.98
N ALA A 519 -1.71 -8.82 -8.15
CA ALA A 519 -0.33 -8.59 -8.60
C ALA A 519 -0.26 -7.77 -9.89
N ASN A 520 -1.30 -7.81 -10.74
CA ASN A 520 -1.41 -7.03 -11.96
C ASN A 520 -1.55 -5.53 -11.69
N ASP A 521 -2.27 -5.15 -10.65
CA ASP A 521 -2.47 -3.74 -10.29
C ASP A 521 -1.13 -3.13 -9.88
N TRP A 522 -0.35 -3.83 -9.04
CA TRP A 522 1.00 -3.40 -8.68
C TRP A 522 1.96 -3.34 -9.88
N ARG A 523 1.85 -4.28 -10.82
CA ARG A 523 2.63 -4.21 -12.07
C ARG A 523 2.28 -2.97 -12.89
N ALA A 524 0.99 -2.63 -13.00
CA ALA A 524 0.52 -1.43 -13.67
C ALA A 524 1.00 -0.16 -12.98
N ILE A 525 0.87 -0.09 -11.64
CA ILE A 525 1.34 1.02 -10.81
C ILE A 525 2.85 1.21 -10.98
N MET A 526 3.65 0.14 -10.87
CA MET A 526 5.10 0.23 -11.03
C MET A 526 5.53 0.56 -12.47
N ALA A 527 4.74 0.19 -13.46
CA ALA A 527 4.98 0.62 -14.85
C ALA A 527 4.71 2.13 -15.03
N ALA A 528 3.67 2.67 -14.38
CA ALA A 528 3.39 4.11 -14.37
C ALA A 528 4.50 4.89 -13.63
N VAL A 529 4.99 4.39 -12.50
CA VAL A 529 6.16 4.94 -11.78
C VAL A 529 7.38 5.03 -12.69
N ARG A 530 7.71 3.95 -13.42
CA ARG A 530 8.84 3.95 -14.37
C ARG A 530 8.65 4.92 -15.53
N SER A 531 7.44 5.03 -16.06
CA SER A 531 7.13 6.02 -17.09
C SER A 531 7.37 7.44 -16.59
N ALA A 532 6.84 7.77 -15.41
CA ALA A 532 7.02 9.08 -14.78
C ALA A 532 8.50 9.42 -14.50
N MET A 533 9.35 8.40 -14.22
CA MET A 533 10.80 8.59 -14.08
C MET A 533 11.46 9.07 -15.38
N GLY A 534 10.90 8.73 -16.53
CA GLY A 534 11.35 9.20 -17.85
C GLY A 534 10.84 10.58 -18.24
N ASP A 535 9.78 11.08 -17.59
CA ASP A 535 9.05 12.30 -17.96
C ASP A 535 9.54 13.58 -17.23
N ASP A 536 10.70 13.53 -16.57
CA ASP A 536 11.34 14.67 -15.86
C ASP A 536 10.45 15.32 -14.79
N VAL A 537 9.51 14.57 -14.17
CA VAL A 537 8.76 15.07 -13.01
C VAL A 537 9.69 15.25 -11.81
N ALA A 538 9.42 16.25 -10.98
CA ALA A 538 10.30 16.59 -9.86
C ALA A 538 10.34 15.48 -8.80
N GLU A 539 9.20 14.91 -8.43
CA GLU A 539 9.10 13.83 -7.45
C GLU A 539 8.00 12.84 -7.85
N ILE A 540 8.22 11.57 -7.52
CA ILE A 540 7.29 10.46 -7.77
C ILE A 540 6.96 9.80 -6.46
N PHE A 541 5.69 9.75 -6.12
CA PHE A 541 5.18 9.15 -4.89
C PHE A 541 4.41 7.87 -5.19
N VAL A 542 4.36 6.97 -4.22
CA VAL A 542 3.50 5.79 -4.26
C VAL A 542 2.51 5.81 -3.09
N TRP A 543 1.25 5.60 -3.39
CA TRP A 543 0.17 5.44 -2.40
C TRP A 543 0.04 3.96 -2.03
N ALA A 544 0.10 3.54 -0.81
CA ALA A 544 0.63 4.18 0.38
C ALA A 544 1.31 3.11 1.25
N LEU A 545 2.00 3.51 2.30
CA LEU A 545 2.72 2.59 3.19
C LEU A 545 1.89 1.39 3.65
N PRO A 546 0.62 1.53 4.11
CA PRO A 546 -0.19 0.37 4.54
C PRO A 546 -0.41 -0.66 3.43
N GLN A 547 -0.57 -0.21 2.18
CA GLN A 547 -0.75 -1.09 1.02
C GLN A 547 0.56 -1.77 0.62
N ILE A 548 1.67 -1.05 0.66
CA ILE A 548 3.03 -1.58 0.47
C ILE A 548 3.32 -2.69 1.49
N VAL A 549 2.97 -2.47 2.75
CA VAL A 549 3.14 -3.46 3.84
C VAL A 549 2.23 -4.66 3.64
N ARG A 550 0.93 -4.44 3.41
CA ARG A 550 -0.07 -5.49 3.21
C ARG A 550 0.29 -6.43 2.07
N ASP A 551 0.72 -5.87 0.95
CA ASP A 551 0.96 -6.60 -0.29
C ASP A 551 2.44 -7.02 -0.45
N ALA A 552 3.26 -6.75 0.57
CA ALA A 552 4.69 -7.12 0.61
C ALA A 552 5.50 -6.56 -0.58
N ILE A 553 5.22 -5.32 -0.97
CA ILE A 553 5.87 -4.68 -2.12
C ILE A 553 7.23 -4.10 -1.72
N THR A 554 8.24 -4.44 -2.49
CA THR A 554 9.58 -3.86 -2.39
C THR A 554 9.94 -3.21 -3.71
N ILE A 555 10.38 -1.94 -3.67
CA ILE A 555 10.79 -1.20 -4.85
C ILE A 555 12.32 -1.28 -4.95
N PHE A 556 12.79 -1.64 -6.14
CA PHE A 556 14.20 -1.61 -6.48
C PHE A 556 14.39 -0.63 -7.64
N ASP A 557 15.19 0.41 -7.40
CA ASP A 557 15.65 1.36 -8.41
C ASP A 557 17.19 1.31 -8.37
N ASP A 558 17.76 0.34 -9.05
CA ASP A 558 19.21 0.16 -9.13
C ASP A 558 19.85 1.04 -10.25
N GLY A 559 19.05 1.97 -10.84
CA GLY A 559 19.48 2.78 -11.99
C GLY A 559 19.71 1.95 -13.26
N SER A 560 19.48 0.63 -13.18
CA SER A 560 19.33 -0.20 -14.35
C SER A 560 17.86 -0.13 -14.79
N GLU A 561 17.62 -0.01 -16.08
CA GLU A 561 16.35 -0.41 -16.68
C GLU A 561 15.95 -1.73 -16.01
N PRO A 562 14.70 -1.91 -15.51
CA PRO A 562 14.28 -3.21 -15.03
C PRO A 562 14.47 -4.14 -16.20
N LEU A 563 15.51 -4.94 -16.12
CA LEU A 563 15.86 -5.88 -17.13
C LEU A 563 14.85 -7.04 -17.07
N ASN A 564 13.60 -6.79 -17.51
CA ASN A 564 12.91 -7.76 -18.32
C ASN A 564 13.52 -7.73 -19.73
N ALA A 565 14.83 -7.40 -19.81
CA ALA A 565 15.55 -7.38 -21.05
C ALA A 565 15.55 -8.77 -21.60
N PHE A 566 14.89 -8.91 -22.70
CA PHE A 566 14.84 -10.13 -23.47
C PHE A 566 15.46 -9.84 -24.85
N ASP A 567 16.58 -10.47 -25.10
CA ASP A 567 17.14 -10.49 -26.45
C ASP A 567 16.44 -11.57 -27.25
N ASP A 568 15.79 -11.20 -28.32
CA ASP A 568 15.08 -12.15 -29.19
C ASP A 568 16.06 -12.95 -30.07
N VAL A 569 17.02 -13.59 -29.41
CA VAL A 569 18.05 -14.45 -30.00
C VAL A 569 17.98 -15.87 -29.45
N ALA A 570 18.26 -16.84 -30.29
CA ALA A 570 18.26 -18.24 -29.89
C ALA A 570 19.59 -18.63 -29.22
N PHE A 571 19.50 -19.43 -28.15
CA PHE A 571 20.65 -20.13 -27.57
C PHE A 571 21.30 -21.03 -28.64
N PRO A 572 22.64 -21.14 -28.66
CA PRO A 572 23.34 -21.99 -29.66
C PRO A 572 22.82 -23.41 -29.68
N ILE A 573 22.26 -23.85 -30.80
CA ILE A 573 21.59 -25.13 -30.92
C ILE A 573 22.58 -26.30 -30.76
N GLU A 574 23.84 -26.08 -31.14
CA GLU A 574 24.90 -27.08 -30.98
C GLU A 574 25.14 -27.48 -29.52
N ILE A 575 24.87 -26.52 -28.60
CA ILE A 575 24.98 -26.73 -27.14
C ILE A 575 23.63 -27.18 -26.57
N GLY A 576 22.55 -26.52 -27.00
CA GLY A 576 21.21 -26.70 -26.44
C GLY A 576 20.56 -28.05 -26.76
N ALA A 577 20.94 -28.68 -27.86
CA ALA A 577 20.34 -29.96 -28.33
C ALA A 577 20.48 -31.12 -27.35
N GLU A 578 21.50 -31.10 -26.50
CA GLU A 578 21.79 -32.17 -25.53
C GLU A 578 21.43 -31.76 -24.09
N ALA A 579 20.71 -30.65 -23.91
CA ALA A 579 20.32 -30.18 -22.59
C ALA A 579 19.39 -31.17 -21.88
N SER A 580 19.56 -31.33 -20.59
CA SER A 580 18.57 -31.99 -19.74
C SER A 580 17.48 -31.06 -19.33
N ILE A 581 16.28 -31.59 -19.02
CA ILE A 581 15.11 -30.82 -18.60
C ILE A 581 14.59 -31.27 -17.24
N ALA A 582 14.17 -30.32 -16.40
CA ALA A 582 13.55 -30.56 -15.10
C ALA A 582 12.32 -29.67 -14.91
N PRO A 583 11.12 -30.14 -15.27
CA PRO A 583 9.89 -29.43 -14.95
C PRO A 583 9.65 -29.37 -13.42
N GLY A 584 9.39 -28.21 -12.88
CA GLY A 584 9.16 -28.02 -11.45
C GLY A 584 7.80 -27.41 -11.16
N PHE A 585 7.16 -27.88 -10.09
CA PHE A 585 5.94 -27.28 -9.50
C PHE A 585 6.24 -26.82 -8.09
N SER A 586 5.39 -25.93 -7.57
CA SER A 586 5.38 -25.55 -6.16
C SER A 586 4.08 -26.07 -5.54
N THR A 587 4.20 -27.00 -4.61
CA THR A 587 3.05 -27.58 -3.89
C THR A 587 3.30 -27.53 -2.40
N THR A 588 2.36 -26.96 -1.66
CA THR A 588 2.36 -27.01 -0.19
C THR A 588 1.59 -28.25 0.24
N VAL A 589 2.21 -29.12 1.02
CA VAL A 589 1.60 -30.32 1.58
C VAL A 589 1.55 -30.17 3.10
N VAL A 590 0.35 -30.26 3.67
CA VAL A 590 0.13 -30.25 5.13
C VAL A 590 -0.47 -31.59 5.53
N THR A 591 0.23 -32.33 6.41
CA THR A 591 -0.25 -33.60 6.93
C THR A 591 -0.85 -33.38 8.33
N SER A 592 -2.10 -33.75 8.51
CA SER A 592 -2.77 -33.74 9.82
C SER A 592 -2.24 -34.83 10.75
N ALA A 593 -2.49 -34.72 12.05
CA ALA A 593 -2.09 -35.74 13.03
C ALA A 593 -2.72 -37.12 12.77
N SER A 594 -3.82 -37.19 12.02
CA SER A 594 -4.47 -38.44 11.57
C SER A 594 -3.86 -39.05 10.30
N GLY A 595 -2.80 -38.42 9.72
CA GLY A 595 -2.15 -38.89 8.50
C GLY A 595 -2.81 -38.46 7.19
N HIS A 596 -3.89 -37.68 7.24
CA HIS A 596 -4.49 -37.12 6.03
C HIS A 596 -3.70 -35.93 5.52
N GLU A 597 -3.52 -35.85 4.20
CA GLU A 597 -2.79 -34.78 3.53
C GLU A 597 -3.75 -33.78 2.87
N PHE A 598 -3.49 -32.49 3.09
CA PHE A 598 -4.05 -31.38 2.33
C PHE A 598 -2.96 -30.85 1.40
N ARG A 599 -3.24 -30.78 0.10
CA ARG A 599 -2.30 -30.34 -0.93
C ARG A 599 -2.81 -29.07 -1.60
N ASN A 600 -1.98 -28.04 -1.62
CA ASN A 600 -2.24 -26.82 -2.36
C ASN A 600 -1.18 -26.63 -3.44
N SER A 601 -1.60 -26.59 -4.71
CA SER A 601 -0.71 -26.27 -5.82
C SER A 601 -0.57 -24.75 -5.92
N ASN A 602 0.62 -24.23 -5.61
CA ASN A 602 0.90 -22.80 -5.65
C ASN A 602 1.13 -22.30 -7.09
N TRP A 603 1.47 -23.20 -8.01
CA TRP A 603 1.68 -22.89 -9.43
C TRP A 603 0.70 -23.67 -10.29
N GLY A 604 0.00 -22.95 -11.19
CA GLY A 604 -0.91 -23.56 -12.17
C GLY A 604 -0.18 -24.21 -13.35
N GLN A 605 1.10 -23.87 -13.56
CA GLN A 605 1.92 -24.39 -14.66
C GLN A 605 3.30 -24.75 -14.16
N ALA A 606 3.94 -25.74 -14.78
CA ALA A 606 5.32 -26.08 -14.53
C ALA A 606 6.26 -24.91 -14.86
N ARG A 607 7.35 -24.76 -14.11
CA ARG A 607 8.47 -23.89 -14.46
C ARG A 607 9.63 -24.76 -14.89
N LEU A 608 10.12 -24.55 -16.11
CA LEU A 608 11.16 -25.39 -16.68
C LEU A 608 12.55 -24.94 -16.23
N ARG A 609 13.39 -25.90 -15.95
CA ARG A 609 14.83 -25.73 -15.77
C ARG A 609 15.55 -26.66 -16.76
N PHE A 610 16.64 -26.13 -17.32
CA PHE A 610 17.48 -26.90 -18.24
C PHE A 610 18.92 -26.87 -17.75
N ASP A 611 19.69 -27.88 -18.10
CA ASP A 611 21.13 -27.86 -17.99
C ASP A 611 21.73 -28.18 -19.36
N ALA A 612 22.38 -27.20 -19.96
CA ALA A 612 23.00 -27.29 -21.26
C ALA A 612 24.50 -27.67 -21.20
N GLY A 613 25.05 -27.94 -20.00
CA GLY A 613 26.45 -28.35 -19.80
C GLY A 613 26.86 -29.55 -20.64
N PRO A 614 26.03 -30.63 -20.77
CA PRO A 614 26.36 -31.81 -21.61
C PRO A 614 26.66 -31.51 -23.07
N GLY A 615 26.17 -30.39 -23.62
CA GLY A 615 26.41 -29.97 -25.00
C GLY A 615 27.77 -29.29 -25.24
N VAL A 616 28.51 -28.96 -24.18
CA VAL A 616 29.85 -28.35 -24.30
C VAL A 616 30.91 -29.43 -24.33
N ARG A 617 31.46 -29.71 -25.51
CA ARG A 617 32.37 -30.84 -25.73
C ARG A 617 33.77 -30.42 -26.15
N GLY A 618 34.02 -29.18 -26.41
CA GLY A 618 35.31 -28.70 -26.86
C GLY A 618 35.48 -27.18 -26.81
N ASP A 619 36.64 -26.71 -27.21
CA ASP A 619 37.03 -25.30 -27.16
C ASP A 619 36.10 -24.39 -28.01
N ARG A 620 35.50 -24.90 -29.06
CA ARG A 620 34.59 -24.15 -29.93
C ARG A 620 33.26 -23.84 -29.24
N GLU A 621 32.62 -24.89 -28.68
CA GLU A 621 31.37 -24.77 -27.95
C GLU A 621 31.57 -23.93 -26.68
N LEU A 622 32.74 -24.09 -26.02
CA LEU A 622 33.10 -23.28 -24.87
C LEU A 622 33.22 -21.79 -25.21
N ALA A 623 33.91 -21.45 -26.33
CA ALA A 623 34.07 -20.08 -26.79
C ALA A 623 32.71 -19.46 -27.11
N LEU A 624 31.84 -20.20 -27.81
CA LEU A 624 30.49 -19.75 -28.15
C LEU A 624 29.62 -19.51 -26.90
N LEU A 625 29.70 -20.41 -25.92
CA LEU A 625 28.99 -20.27 -24.65
C LEU A 625 29.48 -19.04 -23.85
N LEU A 626 30.79 -18.84 -23.77
CA LEU A 626 31.36 -17.67 -23.09
C LEU A 626 30.94 -16.34 -23.71
N GLU A 627 30.98 -16.27 -25.03
CA GLU A 627 30.52 -15.09 -25.78
C GLU A 627 29.04 -14.84 -25.51
N PHE A 628 28.22 -15.89 -25.59
CA PHE A 628 26.78 -15.79 -25.36
C PHE A 628 26.46 -15.41 -23.91
N PHE A 629 27.12 -16.00 -22.91
CA PHE A 629 26.93 -15.69 -21.49
C PHE A 629 27.28 -14.23 -21.16
N ARG A 630 28.42 -13.74 -21.67
CA ARG A 630 28.85 -12.35 -21.46
C ARG A 630 27.91 -11.34 -22.13
N ALA A 631 27.41 -11.65 -23.34
CA ALA A 631 26.47 -10.80 -24.04
C ALA A 631 25.13 -10.72 -23.27
N ARG A 632 24.71 -11.77 -22.55
CA ARG A 632 23.50 -11.81 -21.72
C ARG A 632 23.74 -11.32 -20.28
N ARG A 633 24.97 -10.91 -19.93
CA ARG A 633 25.34 -10.46 -18.58
C ARG A 633 24.91 -11.43 -17.48
N GLY A 634 25.20 -12.71 -17.65
CA GLY A 634 24.77 -13.77 -16.74
C GLY A 634 23.25 -13.92 -16.72
N SER A 635 22.64 -13.84 -15.56
CA SER A 635 21.19 -14.01 -15.38
C SER A 635 20.34 -12.78 -15.76
N ALA A 636 20.96 -11.69 -16.23
CA ALA A 636 20.29 -10.41 -16.41
C ALA A 636 19.35 -10.36 -17.63
N ILE A 637 19.72 -10.95 -18.75
CA ILE A 637 19.00 -10.85 -20.02
C ILE A 637 18.44 -12.22 -20.42
N GLY A 638 17.12 -12.27 -20.66
CA GLY A 638 16.44 -13.44 -21.18
C GLY A 638 16.74 -13.68 -22.66
N PHE A 639 16.56 -14.91 -23.12
CA PHE A 639 16.78 -15.32 -24.52
C PHE A 639 15.93 -16.54 -24.88
N ARG A 640 15.84 -16.87 -26.17
CA ARG A 640 15.10 -18.04 -26.65
C ARG A 640 15.92 -19.31 -26.46
N PHE A 641 15.28 -20.34 -25.95
CA PHE A 641 15.86 -21.70 -25.85
C PHE A 641 14.95 -22.69 -26.54
N ARG A 642 15.50 -23.41 -27.50
CA ARG A 642 14.80 -24.54 -28.15
C ARG A 642 14.82 -25.74 -27.24
N ASP A 643 13.69 -26.07 -26.64
CA ASP A 643 13.55 -27.29 -25.84
C ASP A 643 13.65 -28.50 -26.75
N PRO A 644 14.67 -29.37 -26.56
CA PRO A 644 14.83 -30.56 -27.41
C PRO A 644 13.72 -31.60 -27.22
N TYR A 645 12.92 -31.48 -26.16
CA TYR A 645 11.85 -32.43 -25.84
C TYR A 645 10.45 -31.86 -26.10
N ASP A 646 10.30 -30.56 -26.22
CA ASP A 646 8.99 -29.90 -26.38
C ASP A 646 9.10 -28.55 -27.08
N SER A 647 9.03 -28.53 -28.40
CA SER A 647 9.15 -27.33 -29.22
C SER A 647 8.09 -27.20 -30.35
N SER A 648 7.04 -28.05 -30.32
CA SER A 648 5.96 -28.02 -31.32
C SER A 648 4.57 -28.07 -30.65
N SER A 649 3.58 -27.43 -31.26
CA SER A 649 2.17 -27.52 -30.81
C SER A 649 1.58 -28.91 -30.93
N GLY A 650 2.08 -29.71 -31.85
CA GLY A 650 1.72 -31.11 -32.03
C GLY A 650 2.61 -32.06 -31.26
N SER A 651 2.91 -33.19 -31.83
CA SER A 651 3.91 -34.11 -31.27
C SER A 651 5.32 -33.59 -31.54
N LEU A 652 6.28 -34.06 -30.74
CA LEU A 652 7.69 -33.60 -30.71
C LEU A 652 8.34 -33.43 -32.09
N SER A 653 8.04 -34.33 -33.03
CA SER A 653 8.64 -34.39 -34.36
C SER A 653 7.70 -34.05 -35.52
N ALA A 654 6.46 -33.67 -35.23
CA ALA A 654 5.49 -33.36 -36.28
C ALA A 654 5.55 -31.86 -36.66
N GLU A 655 5.41 -31.61 -37.95
CA GLU A 655 5.17 -30.23 -38.41
C GLU A 655 3.83 -29.72 -37.90
N PRO A 656 3.75 -28.42 -37.46
CA PRO A 656 2.52 -27.90 -36.93
C PRO A 656 1.41 -27.79 -37.98
N THR A 657 0.20 -28.11 -37.58
CA THR A 657 -1.00 -27.94 -38.40
C THR A 657 -1.93 -26.90 -37.82
N ALA A 658 -2.72 -26.23 -38.66
CA ALA A 658 -3.63 -25.19 -38.20
C ALA A 658 -4.72 -25.67 -37.23
N SER A 659 -4.82 -26.97 -36.97
CA SER A 659 -5.81 -27.61 -36.07
C SER A 659 -5.24 -28.16 -34.77
N ASP A 660 -3.93 -28.00 -34.50
CA ASP A 660 -3.27 -28.66 -33.35
C ASP A 660 -3.87 -28.27 -32.00
N GLN A 661 -3.96 -26.98 -31.68
CA GLN A 661 -4.38 -26.49 -30.39
C GLN A 661 -5.64 -25.62 -30.49
N LEU A 662 -6.60 -25.83 -29.60
CA LEU A 662 -7.73 -24.90 -29.40
C LEU A 662 -7.23 -23.73 -28.57
N ILE A 663 -7.14 -22.54 -29.15
CA ILE A 663 -6.67 -21.33 -28.46
C ILE A 663 -7.79 -20.41 -28.00
N GLY A 664 -9.03 -20.69 -28.40
CA GLY A 664 -10.20 -19.96 -27.93
C GLY A 664 -11.46 -20.20 -28.77
N VAL A 665 -12.55 -19.58 -28.36
CA VAL A 665 -13.82 -19.58 -29.09
C VAL A 665 -14.23 -18.15 -29.31
N GLY A 666 -14.57 -17.79 -30.54
CA GLY A 666 -15.04 -16.45 -30.89
C GLY A 666 -16.29 -16.06 -30.13
N ASP A 667 -16.38 -14.81 -29.72
CA ASP A 667 -17.57 -14.21 -29.10
C ASP A 667 -18.23 -13.16 -30.00
N GLY A 668 -17.71 -12.98 -31.22
CA GLY A 668 -18.16 -11.97 -32.17
C GLY A 668 -17.67 -10.55 -31.89
N LYS A 669 -16.80 -10.34 -30.90
CA LYS A 669 -16.28 -9.02 -30.47
C LYS A 669 -14.78 -9.01 -30.28
N GLY A 670 -14.22 -10.03 -29.65
CA GLY A 670 -12.79 -10.14 -29.35
C GLY A 670 -11.99 -10.50 -30.59
N THR A 671 -10.84 -9.84 -30.78
CA THR A 671 -9.92 -10.07 -31.90
C THR A 671 -8.61 -10.70 -31.46
N GLU A 672 -8.36 -10.84 -30.16
CA GLU A 672 -7.09 -11.29 -29.59
C GLU A 672 -7.20 -12.72 -29.01
N PHE A 673 -6.29 -13.61 -29.43
CA PHE A 673 -6.21 -14.99 -28.97
C PHE A 673 -4.76 -15.36 -28.64
N ALA A 674 -4.50 -15.75 -27.39
CA ALA A 674 -3.17 -16.15 -26.97
C ALA A 674 -2.85 -17.57 -27.45
N LEU A 675 -1.65 -17.79 -27.97
CA LEU A 675 -1.17 -19.14 -28.26
C LEU A 675 -0.99 -19.93 -26.96
N THR A 676 -1.62 -21.10 -26.92
CA THR A 676 -1.56 -22.03 -25.77
C THR A 676 -1.30 -23.45 -26.25
N LYS A 677 -0.53 -24.22 -25.44
CA LYS A 677 -0.38 -25.66 -25.63
C LYS A 677 -0.99 -26.39 -24.43
N THR A 678 -1.84 -27.35 -24.69
CA THR A 678 -2.51 -28.16 -23.69
C THR A 678 -1.80 -29.50 -23.53
N TYR A 679 -1.49 -29.87 -22.28
CA TYR A 679 -0.87 -31.14 -21.93
C TYR A 679 -1.90 -32.06 -21.25
N GLY A 680 -2.16 -33.21 -21.88
CA GLY A 680 -3.14 -34.16 -21.38
C GLY A 680 -4.55 -33.54 -21.22
N THR A 681 -5.15 -33.69 -20.03
CA THR A 681 -6.50 -33.21 -19.73
C THR A 681 -6.54 -31.96 -18.85
N GLY A 682 -5.40 -31.35 -18.51
CA GLY A 682 -5.43 -30.32 -17.44
C GLY A 682 -4.50 -29.12 -17.60
N GLU A 683 -3.26 -29.29 -17.94
CA GLU A 683 -2.30 -28.17 -17.96
C GLU A 683 -2.36 -27.44 -19.30
N GLN A 684 -2.60 -26.11 -19.24
CA GLN A 684 -2.47 -25.22 -20.38
C GLN A 684 -1.28 -24.29 -20.16
N ARG A 685 -0.31 -24.34 -21.08
CA ARG A 685 0.85 -23.48 -21.09
C ARG A 685 0.68 -22.38 -22.13
N ARG A 686 0.87 -21.13 -21.73
CA ARG A 686 0.97 -20.02 -22.66
C ARG A 686 2.27 -20.09 -23.44
N ILE A 687 2.21 -19.81 -24.73
CA ILE A 687 3.38 -19.79 -25.62
C ILE A 687 3.65 -18.34 -26.04
N SER A 688 4.63 -17.72 -25.39
CA SER A 688 5.00 -16.32 -25.62
C SER A 688 6.03 -16.15 -26.76
N ARG A 689 6.77 -17.21 -27.11
CA ARG A 689 7.86 -17.13 -28.10
C ARG A 689 7.68 -18.14 -29.25
N PRO A 690 6.61 -18.00 -30.06
CA PRO A 690 6.48 -18.81 -31.27
C PRO A 690 7.61 -18.51 -32.25
N VAL A 691 7.96 -19.50 -33.06
CA VAL A 691 8.95 -19.34 -34.17
C VAL A 691 8.28 -18.59 -35.30
N SER A 692 8.90 -17.51 -35.73
CA SER A 692 8.39 -16.71 -36.85
C SER A 692 8.20 -17.56 -38.12
N GLY A 693 7.03 -17.39 -38.79
CA GLY A 693 6.68 -18.15 -40.00
C GLY A 693 6.20 -19.58 -39.79
N SER A 694 6.22 -20.12 -38.53
CA SER A 694 5.71 -21.47 -38.24
C SER A 694 4.23 -21.48 -37.82
N VAL A 695 3.67 -20.33 -37.50
CA VAL A 695 2.30 -20.22 -36.99
C VAL A 695 1.28 -20.38 -38.10
N ARG A 696 0.32 -21.29 -37.87
CA ARG A 696 -0.80 -21.58 -38.76
C ARG A 696 -2.09 -21.45 -37.97
N VAL A 697 -3.08 -20.76 -38.46
CA VAL A 697 -4.33 -20.46 -37.79
C VAL A 697 -5.52 -21.01 -38.54
N SER A 698 -6.51 -21.57 -37.86
CA SER A 698 -7.80 -21.92 -38.46
C SER A 698 -8.97 -21.40 -37.63
N VAL A 699 -10.09 -21.12 -38.30
CA VAL A 699 -11.37 -20.74 -37.69
C VAL A 699 -12.44 -21.70 -38.25
N ASP A 700 -13.17 -22.39 -37.33
CA ASP A 700 -14.12 -23.43 -37.65
C ASP A 700 -13.54 -24.51 -38.62
N GLY A 701 -12.31 -24.95 -38.33
CA GLY A 701 -11.61 -25.96 -39.11
C GLY A 701 -11.13 -25.54 -40.50
N ARG A 702 -11.26 -24.26 -40.86
CA ARG A 702 -10.75 -23.71 -42.12
C ARG A 702 -9.49 -22.91 -41.82
N GLU A 703 -8.39 -23.34 -42.43
CA GLU A 703 -7.12 -22.60 -42.34
C GLU A 703 -7.25 -21.21 -42.96
N ARG A 704 -6.65 -20.23 -42.30
CA ARG A 704 -6.59 -18.81 -42.73
C ARG A 704 -5.18 -18.46 -43.15
N SER A 705 -5.01 -18.05 -44.39
CA SER A 705 -3.74 -17.52 -44.91
C SER A 705 -3.61 -16.00 -44.71
N ASP A 706 -4.72 -15.32 -44.40
CA ASP A 706 -4.83 -13.86 -44.24
C ASP A 706 -5.90 -13.49 -43.21
N GLY A 707 -6.06 -12.18 -42.94
CA GLY A 707 -7.02 -11.64 -41.99
C GLY A 707 -6.60 -11.80 -40.52
N TRP A 708 -5.34 -12.11 -40.25
CA TRP A 708 -4.75 -12.14 -38.95
C TRP A 708 -3.24 -11.82 -39.00
N MET A 709 -2.68 -11.44 -37.84
CA MET A 709 -1.23 -11.24 -37.69
C MET A 709 -0.77 -11.83 -36.33
N LEU A 710 0.51 -12.17 -36.28
CA LEU A 710 1.16 -12.54 -35.00
C LEU A 710 1.61 -11.24 -34.31
N GLY A 711 1.02 -10.97 -33.15
CA GLY A 711 1.39 -9.88 -32.25
C GLY A 711 2.44 -10.28 -31.24
N GLU A 712 2.68 -9.41 -30.28
CA GLU A 712 3.66 -9.64 -29.21
C GLU A 712 3.25 -10.78 -28.29
N LEU A 713 4.26 -11.43 -27.67
CA LEU A 713 4.10 -12.49 -26.69
C LEU A 713 3.15 -13.62 -27.15
N GLY A 714 3.22 -13.99 -28.44
CA GLY A 714 2.44 -15.10 -28.96
C GLY A 714 0.93 -14.84 -28.99
N THR A 715 0.50 -13.62 -29.26
CA THR A 715 -0.91 -13.28 -29.41
C THR A 715 -1.28 -13.24 -30.92
N ILE A 716 -2.35 -13.92 -31.30
CA ILE A 716 -2.95 -13.82 -32.63
C ILE A 716 -3.93 -12.66 -32.62
N LEU A 717 -3.77 -11.72 -33.55
CA LEU A 717 -4.62 -10.56 -33.72
C LEU A 717 -5.38 -10.71 -35.07
N PHE A 718 -6.71 -10.81 -34.98
CA PHE A 718 -7.58 -10.86 -36.18
C PHE A 718 -7.99 -9.45 -36.61
N ASP A 719 -8.03 -9.22 -37.90
CA ASP A 719 -8.55 -7.97 -38.50
C ASP A 719 -10.05 -7.80 -38.21
N GLN A 720 -10.78 -8.91 -38.09
CA GLN A 720 -12.21 -8.95 -37.78
C GLN A 720 -12.44 -10.05 -36.73
N PRO A 721 -13.29 -9.80 -35.71
CA PRO A 721 -13.56 -10.77 -34.68
C PRO A 721 -14.16 -12.06 -35.26
N PRO A 722 -13.66 -13.24 -34.88
CA PRO A 722 -14.29 -14.51 -35.20
C PRO A 722 -15.74 -14.56 -34.73
N ALA A 723 -16.63 -15.17 -35.50
CA ALA A 723 -18.05 -15.26 -35.17
C ALA A 723 -18.28 -15.92 -33.80
N ALA A 724 -19.39 -15.54 -33.12
CA ALA A 724 -19.74 -16.15 -31.85
C ALA A 724 -19.90 -17.68 -31.98
N GLY A 725 -19.22 -18.44 -31.14
CA GLY A 725 -19.18 -19.90 -31.17
C GLY A 725 -18.14 -20.51 -32.13
N ALA A 726 -17.44 -19.72 -32.95
CA ALA A 726 -16.42 -20.24 -33.86
C ALA A 726 -15.18 -20.71 -33.11
N GLU A 727 -14.73 -21.95 -33.34
CA GLU A 727 -13.49 -22.47 -32.77
C GLU A 727 -12.27 -21.84 -33.46
N VAL A 728 -11.41 -21.22 -32.67
CA VAL A 728 -10.11 -20.70 -33.11
C VAL A 728 -9.02 -21.66 -32.71
N ARG A 729 -8.29 -22.20 -33.68
CA ARG A 729 -7.19 -23.14 -33.45
C ARG A 729 -5.91 -22.66 -34.10
N ALA A 730 -4.78 -23.09 -33.53
CA ALA A 730 -3.46 -22.77 -34.09
C ALA A 730 -2.48 -23.91 -33.92
N GLY A 731 -1.54 -23.98 -34.86
CA GLY A 731 -0.34 -24.80 -34.76
C GLY A 731 0.92 -23.96 -34.93
N PHE A 732 1.97 -24.31 -34.20
CA PHE A 732 3.19 -23.50 -34.15
C PHE A 732 4.39 -24.30 -33.63
N LEU A 733 5.58 -23.88 -34.05
CA LEU A 733 6.82 -24.18 -33.35
C LEU A 733 7.08 -23.07 -32.35
N PHE A 734 7.76 -23.39 -31.24
CA PHE A 734 8.05 -22.40 -30.20
C PHE A 734 9.37 -22.64 -29.49
N ASP A 735 9.91 -21.59 -28.95
CA ASP A 735 11.04 -21.59 -28.03
C ASP A 735 10.56 -21.25 -26.62
N VAL A 736 11.29 -21.73 -25.61
CA VAL A 736 11.06 -21.37 -24.22
C VAL A 736 11.84 -20.10 -23.91
N PRO A 737 11.21 -19.04 -23.37
CA PRO A 737 11.96 -17.91 -22.85
C PRO A 737 12.72 -18.35 -21.59
N VAL A 738 14.03 -18.22 -21.59
CA VAL A 738 14.90 -18.60 -20.47
C VAL A 738 15.92 -17.51 -20.19
N ARG A 739 16.54 -17.59 -19.02
CA ARG A 739 17.77 -16.89 -18.67
C ARG A 739 18.77 -17.86 -18.02
N PHE A 740 20.02 -17.48 -17.92
CA PHE A 740 20.95 -18.23 -17.08
C PHE A 740 20.45 -18.18 -15.62
N ALA A 741 20.62 -19.30 -14.90
CA ALA A 741 20.18 -19.41 -13.52
C ALA A 741 21.19 -18.80 -12.52
N SER A 742 22.43 -18.52 -12.98
CA SER A 742 23.52 -17.98 -12.18
C SER A 742 24.25 -16.86 -12.93
N ASP A 743 24.80 -15.90 -12.21
CA ASP A 743 25.73 -14.87 -12.73
C ASP A 743 27.17 -15.40 -12.85
N GLN A 744 27.39 -16.62 -12.44
CA GLN A 744 28.69 -17.31 -12.56
C GLN A 744 28.57 -18.53 -13.47
N LEU A 745 29.53 -18.67 -14.36
CA LEU A 745 29.66 -19.81 -15.24
C LEU A 745 30.99 -20.51 -14.90
N GLU A 746 30.91 -21.73 -14.36
CA GLU A 746 32.09 -22.54 -14.07
C GLU A 746 32.51 -23.29 -15.32
N ILE A 747 33.79 -23.13 -15.69
CA ILE A 747 34.40 -23.81 -16.84
C ILE A 747 35.71 -24.44 -16.43
N ASN A 748 35.96 -25.63 -16.89
CA ASN A 748 37.19 -26.33 -16.65
C ASN A 748 37.89 -26.67 -17.99
N ARG A 749 39.21 -26.66 -17.98
CA ARG A 749 40.03 -27.08 -19.09
C ARG A 749 40.71 -28.37 -18.72
N ALA A 750 40.10 -29.48 -19.09
CA ALA A 750 40.56 -30.83 -18.68
C ALA A 750 41.82 -31.29 -19.42
N SER A 751 42.06 -30.82 -20.69
CA SER A 751 43.27 -31.13 -21.46
C SER A 751 43.47 -30.11 -22.59
N PHE A 752 44.57 -30.26 -23.36
CA PHE A 752 44.80 -29.42 -24.55
C PHE A 752 43.69 -29.69 -25.60
N GLN A 753 42.94 -28.67 -25.94
CA GLN A 753 41.77 -28.65 -26.84
C GLN A 753 40.51 -29.39 -26.33
N ALA A 754 40.40 -29.68 -25.04
CA ALA A 754 39.19 -30.20 -24.42
C ALA A 754 38.72 -29.30 -23.29
N GLY A 755 37.85 -28.35 -23.60
CA GLY A 755 37.10 -27.55 -22.63
C GLY A 755 35.77 -28.19 -22.30
N GLU A 756 35.34 -28.13 -21.04
CA GLU A 756 34.04 -28.58 -20.57
C GLU A 756 33.41 -27.56 -19.64
N ALA A 757 32.11 -27.47 -19.68
CA ALA A 757 31.31 -26.79 -18.67
C ALA A 757 30.49 -27.84 -17.92
N PRO A 758 30.80 -28.13 -16.64
CA PRO A 758 30.14 -29.20 -15.89
C PRO A 758 28.63 -28.99 -15.78
N SER A 759 28.17 -27.74 -15.75
CA SER A 759 26.77 -27.38 -15.70
C SER A 759 26.56 -25.99 -16.31
N VAL A 760 25.51 -25.84 -17.11
CA VAL A 760 25.03 -24.58 -17.69
C VAL A 760 23.55 -24.46 -17.37
N PRO A 761 23.21 -24.07 -16.12
CA PRO A 761 21.83 -24.08 -15.70
C PRO A 761 21.05 -22.87 -16.27
N LEU A 762 19.92 -23.18 -16.92
CA LEU A 762 18.98 -22.23 -17.45
C LEU A 762 17.64 -22.36 -16.71
N VAL A 763 16.95 -21.27 -16.55
CA VAL A 763 15.63 -21.24 -15.91
C VAL A 763 14.65 -20.48 -16.76
N GLU A 764 13.44 -21.01 -16.90
CA GLU A 764 12.35 -20.37 -17.64
C GLU A 764 11.99 -19.01 -17.03
N VAL A 765 11.83 -18.02 -17.89
CA VAL A 765 11.27 -16.71 -17.58
C VAL A 765 9.79 -16.73 -17.90
N ARG A 766 8.93 -16.40 -16.93
CA ARG A 766 7.51 -16.23 -17.18
C ARG A 766 7.29 -14.85 -17.75
N GLU A 767 6.81 -14.79 -18.99
CA GLU A 767 6.45 -13.57 -19.69
C GLU A 767 4.92 -13.42 -19.63
N ASP A 768 4.43 -12.88 -18.52
CA ASP A 768 3.00 -12.59 -18.39
C ASP A 768 2.71 -11.17 -18.92
N ARG A 769 1.53 -10.98 -19.54
CA ARG A 769 0.98 -9.65 -19.80
C ARG A 769 0.43 -9.07 -18.52
#